data_7938f4ace2ea895b56bd6836a58d67dc
#
_entry.id   7938f4ace2ea895b56bd6836a58d67dc
#
_cell.length_a   1.000
_cell.length_b   1.000
_cell.length_c   1.000
_cell.angle_alpha   90.00
_cell.angle_beta   90.00
_cell.angle_gamma   90.00
#
_symmetry.space_group_name_H-M   'P 1'
#
loop_
_entity.id
_entity.type
_entity.pdbx_description
1 polymer ?
#
loop_
_entity_poly.entity_id
_entity_poly.type
_entity_poly.pdbx_seq_one_letter_code
_entity_poly.pdbx_strand_id
1 'polypeptide(L)'
;MGLFLFSAEADATDLPVKAQPAATDYDWAGFYVGGHVGLATGNSGWTLAPLGGGAPVAGSFGLYQSPNAFKESGSWFEGVQGGYNWMLRNRVVLGIEADGSFPTFPDPVTGMTIGGLSNFTSPSFGAGTFSENVLASGTVRGRIGYAPGHWLFYATGGLAWTYDQQTLTQSATGNTEDRFLYRFGWAAGIGVETAIASHWTVRGEYLWTDFPSVAVSFPLSGQRVNSGLSEQQFRLGLDYRFDDPSRPVAFAPSRFVGAGDTFAVHGQATYVQQSYPAFPSPYQGTNSLTGGAQSKQTFDLTLSTGVKLWQGAEFWANPEIDQGFGFDGTHGVAGFPSAESYKLGSSTPYARLQRAFLRQTINLGGETENVDDDFTQFKGTRSADRLVLTVGRFGVNDIFDTNRYANNPKSDFLNWSLVNAGTFDYAADGWGYNYGAAAEWYTGQWTLRAGVFDLSVTPTGGVSPLGSALDPTFQQFSLLGEIERRYDLWGQPGKIKITGFLNRGSAGNFNDAVALAQATGMPADITAVRAYTSRPGVSLNVEQQVMENLGVFLRAGWADGNIEPWDFTDIDRTVSGGVSIGGKSWGRPDDTIGVAGVVNGISSAHVAFLNAGGLGILVGDGQLTNYGLEKIFEAYYSLALNSSTKLTFDYQFVANPGYNADRGPANVFAARAHWQF
;
A
#
# COMPACT_ATOMS: atom_id res chain seq x y z
N MET A 1 -82.37 -0.29 19.23
CA MET A 1 -81.84 -1.44 18.45
C MET A 1 -80.35 -1.19 18.33
N GLY A 2 -79.65 -1.70 19.34
CA GLY A 2 -78.21 -1.43 19.50
C GLY A 2 -77.34 -2.42 18.72
N LEU A 3 -76.32 -1.94 18.03
CA LEU A 3 -75.29 -2.73 17.40
C LEU A 3 -74.07 -2.77 18.34
N PHE A 4 -73.77 -3.93 18.86
CA PHE A 4 -72.49 -4.21 19.60
C PHE A 4 -71.39 -4.47 18.57
N LEU A 5 -70.33 -3.66 18.62
CA LEU A 5 -69.04 -3.93 17.95
C LEU A 5 -68.14 -4.67 18.95
N PHE A 6 -67.83 -5.92 18.66
CA PHE A 6 -66.77 -6.68 19.35
C PHE A 6 -65.41 -6.29 18.71
N SER A 7 -64.56 -5.68 19.48
CA SER A 7 -63.12 -5.57 19.17
C SER A 7 -62.44 -6.87 19.59
N ALA A 8 -61.93 -7.63 18.63
CA ALA A 8 -61.03 -8.73 18.90
C ALA A 8 -59.61 -8.17 19.03
N GLU A 9 -59.07 -8.16 20.22
CA GLU A 9 -57.64 -8.00 20.43
C GLU A 9 -56.94 -9.27 19.93
N ALA A 10 -56.11 -9.13 18.92
CA ALA A 10 -55.20 -10.19 18.48
C ALA A 10 -53.94 -10.13 19.33
N ASP A 11 -53.82 -11.02 20.28
CA ASP A 11 -52.57 -11.31 20.96
C ASP A 11 -51.54 -11.80 19.92
N ALA A 12 -50.56 -10.96 19.58
CA ALA A 12 -49.38 -11.36 18.85
C ALA A 12 -48.52 -12.22 19.79
N THR A 13 -48.66 -13.54 19.68
CA THR A 13 -47.73 -14.46 20.33
C THR A 13 -46.34 -14.25 19.72
N ASP A 14 -45.44 -13.67 20.49
CA ASP A 14 -44.01 -13.65 20.23
C ASP A 14 -43.50 -15.09 20.05
N LEU A 15 -43.31 -15.48 18.80
CA LEU A 15 -42.57 -16.68 18.50
C LEU A 15 -41.11 -16.44 18.98
N PRO A 16 -40.56 -17.35 19.80
CA PRO A 16 -39.16 -17.19 20.19
C PRO A 16 -38.30 -17.16 18.95
N VAL A 17 -37.73 -16.00 18.65
CA VAL A 17 -36.68 -15.87 17.63
C VAL A 17 -35.56 -16.82 18.08
N LYS A 18 -35.37 -17.89 17.31
CA LYS A 18 -34.31 -18.85 17.52
C LYS A 18 -33.00 -18.03 17.52
N ALA A 19 -32.43 -17.85 18.69
CA ALA A 19 -31.13 -17.16 18.83
C ALA A 19 -30.20 -17.79 17.80
N GLN A 20 -29.61 -16.96 16.93
CA GLN A 20 -28.54 -17.43 16.04
C GLN A 20 -27.52 -18.15 16.94
N PRO A 21 -27.07 -19.37 16.57
CA PRO A 21 -26.03 -20.04 17.33
C PRO A 21 -24.87 -19.06 17.47
N ALA A 22 -24.44 -18.80 18.70
CA ALA A 22 -23.24 -18.01 18.94
C ALA A 22 -22.13 -18.61 18.07
N ALA A 23 -21.48 -17.79 17.25
CA ALA A 23 -20.37 -18.22 16.45
C ALA A 23 -19.38 -18.94 17.36
N THR A 24 -19.16 -20.24 17.15
CA THR A 24 -18.23 -21.02 17.94
C THR A 24 -16.83 -20.51 17.58
N ASP A 25 -16.15 -19.92 18.56
CA ASP A 25 -14.77 -19.49 18.38
C ASP A 25 -13.92 -20.68 17.96
N TYR A 26 -12.99 -20.45 17.02
CA TYR A 26 -12.08 -21.46 16.53
C TYR A 26 -11.04 -21.83 17.59
N ASP A 27 -10.86 -23.13 17.87
CA ASP A 27 -9.85 -23.59 18.82
C ASP A 27 -8.46 -23.65 18.14
N TRP A 28 -7.58 -22.75 18.54
CA TRP A 28 -6.22 -22.66 18.02
C TRP A 28 -5.23 -23.62 18.72
N ALA A 29 -5.65 -24.39 19.71
CA ALA A 29 -4.79 -25.37 20.38
C ALA A 29 -4.49 -26.58 19.45
N GLY A 30 -3.33 -27.18 19.61
CA GLY A 30 -2.96 -28.44 18.96
C GLY A 30 -1.81 -28.35 17.97
N PHE A 31 -1.49 -29.49 17.38
CA PHE A 31 -0.43 -29.66 16.39
C PHE A 31 -0.88 -29.18 15.00
N TYR A 32 0.06 -28.59 14.25
CA TYR A 32 -0.13 -28.27 12.85
C TYR A 32 1.17 -28.51 12.06
N VAL A 33 1.00 -28.74 10.77
CA VAL A 33 2.07 -28.83 9.79
C VAL A 33 1.63 -28.10 8.51
N GLY A 34 2.55 -27.47 7.85
CA GLY A 34 2.22 -26.72 6.63
C GLY A 34 3.41 -26.46 5.74
N GLY A 35 3.11 -25.80 4.64
CA GLY A 35 4.11 -25.26 3.72
C GLY A 35 3.97 -23.74 3.63
N HIS A 36 5.06 -23.09 3.26
CA HIS A 36 5.07 -21.65 2.97
C HIS A 36 5.84 -21.35 1.69
N VAL A 37 5.43 -20.25 1.08
CA VAL A 37 6.19 -19.57 0.03
C VAL A 37 6.44 -18.15 0.49
N GLY A 38 7.53 -17.56 0.06
CA GLY A 38 7.84 -16.21 0.50
C GLY A 38 8.76 -15.45 -0.44
N LEU A 39 8.90 -14.18 -0.12
CA LEU A 39 9.89 -13.28 -0.69
C LEU A 39 10.87 -12.91 0.40
N ALA A 40 12.15 -12.93 0.07
CA ALA A 40 13.21 -12.53 0.98
C ALA A 40 14.08 -11.45 0.35
N THR A 41 14.59 -10.59 1.22
CA THR A 41 15.60 -9.59 0.90
C THR A 41 16.57 -9.51 2.05
N GLY A 42 17.81 -9.12 1.78
CA GLY A 42 18.82 -9.06 2.82
C GLY A 42 20.05 -8.28 2.39
N ASN A 43 20.92 -8.11 3.35
CA ASN A 43 22.22 -7.46 3.15
C ASN A 43 23.32 -8.27 3.83
N SER A 44 24.42 -8.48 3.12
CA SER A 44 25.66 -9.03 3.66
C SER A 44 26.74 -7.93 3.69
N GLY A 45 27.20 -7.60 4.89
CA GLY A 45 28.35 -6.75 5.10
C GLY A 45 29.59 -7.60 5.34
N TRP A 46 30.70 -7.36 4.61
CA TRP A 46 31.88 -8.20 4.69
C TRP A 46 33.19 -7.40 4.76
N THR A 47 34.19 -8.04 5.34
CA THR A 47 35.58 -7.58 5.30
C THR A 47 36.49 -8.73 4.88
N LEU A 48 37.50 -8.44 4.05
CA LEU A 48 38.49 -9.41 3.58
C LEU A 48 39.86 -8.93 3.99
N ALA A 49 40.65 -9.81 4.60
CA ALA A 49 42.00 -9.53 5.04
C ALA A 49 42.93 -10.72 4.74
N PRO A 50 44.24 -10.50 4.51
CA PRO A 50 45.24 -11.57 4.37
C PRO A 50 45.34 -12.41 5.66
N LEU A 51 45.49 -13.73 5.54
CA LEU A 51 45.71 -14.63 6.69
C LEU A 51 47.01 -14.30 7.45
N GLY A 52 48.01 -13.76 6.77
CA GLY A 52 49.26 -13.33 7.36
C GLY A 52 49.25 -11.95 8.03
N GLY A 53 48.09 -11.30 8.06
CA GLY A 53 47.94 -9.93 8.54
C GLY A 53 48.17 -8.89 7.44
N GLY A 54 47.46 -7.76 7.53
CA GLY A 54 47.48 -6.67 6.54
C GLY A 54 46.20 -5.82 6.64
N ALA A 55 46.17 -4.73 5.86
CA ALA A 55 45.02 -3.85 5.82
C ALA A 55 43.81 -4.56 5.19
N PRO A 56 42.65 -4.59 5.86
CA PRO A 56 41.44 -5.19 5.31
C PRO A 56 40.80 -4.30 4.23
N VAL A 57 40.12 -4.91 3.30
CA VAL A 57 39.13 -4.28 2.44
C VAL A 57 37.71 -4.66 2.89
N ALA A 58 36.75 -3.79 2.70
CA ALA A 58 35.39 -4.00 3.13
C ALA A 58 34.41 -3.70 1.99
N GLY A 59 33.28 -4.34 2.05
CA GLY A 59 32.18 -4.13 1.12
C GLY A 59 30.85 -4.62 1.68
N SER A 60 29.83 -4.41 0.91
CA SER A 60 28.51 -4.96 1.16
C SER A 60 27.80 -5.26 -0.16
N PHE A 61 26.84 -6.14 -0.13
CA PHE A 61 25.94 -6.40 -1.26
C PHE A 61 24.55 -6.78 -0.76
N GLY A 62 23.55 -6.46 -1.57
CA GLY A 62 22.20 -6.95 -1.37
C GLY A 62 22.10 -8.42 -1.77
N LEU A 63 21.46 -9.21 -0.93
CA LEU A 63 21.05 -10.56 -1.22
C LEU A 63 19.70 -10.54 -1.92
N TYR A 64 19.34 -11.67 -2.57
CA TYR A 64 18.04 -11.84 -3.18
C TYR A 64 17.78 -10.92 -4.37
N GLN A 65 18.77 -10.70 -5.20
CA GLN A 65 18.56 -10.03 -6.48
C GLN A 65 18.14 -11.05 -7.53
N SER A 66 16.85 -11.15 -7.78
CA SER A 66 16.33 -12.01 -8.85
C SER A 66 16.38 -11.31 -10.20
N PRO A 67 17.01 -11.90 -11.23
CA PRO A 67 17.05 -11.28 -12.55
C PRO A 67 15.74 -11.35 -13.34
N ASN A 68 14.77 -12.23 -13.03
CA ASN A 68 13.73 -12.59 -13.99
C ASN A 68 12.28 -12.53 -13.54
N ALA A 69 11.95 -12.81 -12.27
CA ALA A 69 10.57 -12.81 -11.82
C ALA A 69 10.31 -11.70 -10.87
N PHE A 70 9.91 -10.86 -10.51
CA PHE A 70 9.86 -9.79 -9.52
C PHE A 70 11.20 -9.07 -9.40
N LYS A 71 11.71 -8.68 -10.57
CA LYS A 71 12.91 -7.87 -10.68
C LYS A 71 12.82 -6.71 -9.69
N GLU A 72 13.81 -6.60 -8.80
CA GLU A 72 13.89 -5.59 -7.74
C GLU A 72 13.00 -5.82 -6.50
N SER A 73 12.27 -6.94 -6.39
CA SER A 73 11.41 -7.24 -5.24
C SER A 73 11.93 -8.36 -4.32
N GLY A 74 13.16 -8.79 -4.49
CA GLY A 74 13.76 -9.91 -3.74
C GLY A 74 13.66 -11.25 -4.44
N SER A 75 14.10 -12.32 -3.79
CA SER A 75 14.04 -13.68 -4.29
C SER A 75 12.91 -14.46 -3.64
N TRP A 76 12.33 -15.37 -4.41
CA TRP A 76 11.38 -16.34 -3.91
C TRP A 76 12.10 -17.44 -3.12
N PHE A 77 11.45 -17.94 -2.12
CA PHE A 77 11.78 -19.17 -1.42
C PHE A 77 10.52 -19.93 -1.05
N GLU A 78 10.67 -21.20 -0.74
CA GLU A 78 9.60 -22.04 -0.22
C GLU A 78 10.12 -22.88 0.93
N GLY A 79 9.22 -23.45 1.69
CA GLY A 79 9.61 -24.24 2.85
C GLY A 79 8.46 -24.96 3.50
N VAL A 80 8.81 -25.62 4.58
CA VAL A 80 7.87 -26.33 5.44
C VAL A 80 7.96 -25.83 6.86
N GLN A 81 6.85 -25.91 7.57
CA GLN A 81 6.76 -25.55 8.99
C GLN A 81 5.91 -26.53 9.75
N GLY A 82 6.10 -26.55 11.06
CA GLY A 82 5.25 -27.28 11.97
C GLY A 82 5.41 -26.76 13.39
N GLY A 83 4.36 -26.89 14.16
CA GLY A 83 4.35 -26.36 15.51
C GLY A 83 3.20 -26.89 16.36
N TYR A 84 3.19 -26.42 17.59
CA TYR A 84 2.14 -26.69 18.55
C TYR A 84 1.69 -25.43 19.24
N ASN A 85 0.38 -25.24 19.37
CA ASN A 85 -0.23 -24.13 20.06
C ASN A 85 -0.96 -24.60 21.32
N TRP A 86 -0.88 -23.77 22.35
CA TRP A 86 -1.73 -23.81 23.55
C TRP A 86 -2.65 -22.60 23.52
N MET A 87 -3.95 -22.83 23.58
CA MET A 87 -4.94 -21.75 23.69
C MET A 87 -5.40 -21.60 25.15
N LEU A 88 -5.25 -20.40 25.69
CA LEU A 88 -5.68 -20.07 27.03
C LEU A 88 -7.13 -19.58 27.01
N ARG A 89 -7.81 -19.65 28.18
CA ARG A 89 -9.24 -19.26 28.33
C ARG A 89 -9.53 -17.79 28.00
N ASN A 90 -8.52 -16.96 27.95
CA ASN A 90 -8.61 -15.53 27.62
C ASN A 90 -8.29 -15.24 26.13
N ARG A 91 -8.36 -16.27 25.26
CA ARG A 91 -8.03 -16.20 23.82
C ARG A 91 -6.56 -15.92 23.52
N VAL A 92 -5.70 -15.93 24.50
CA VAL A 92 -4.25 -15.86 24.28
C VAL A 92 -3.76 -17.22 23.77
N VAL A 93 -3.01 -17.19 22.71
CA VAL A 93 -2.36 -18.36 22.13
C VAL A 93 -0.87 -18.26 22.42
N LEU A 94 -0.31 -19.32 23.00
CA LEU A 94 1.13 -19.51 23.12
C LEU A 94 1.50 -20.66 22.19
N GLY A 95 2.64 -20.59 21.52
CA GLY A 95 3.04 -21.65 20.62
C GLY A 95 4.54 -21.77 20.48
N ILE A 96 4.96 -22.91 19.95
CA ILE A 96 6.32 -23.14 19.47
C ILE A 96 6.25 -23.64 18.04
N GLU A 97 7.14 -23.15 17.19
CA GLU A 97 7.18 -23.48 15.78
C GLU A 97 8.62 -23.69 15.32
N ALA A 98 8.80 -24.62 14.41
CA ALA A 98 10.04 -24.78 13.67
C ALA A 98 9.74 -24.77 12.17
N ASP A 99 10.63 -24.16 11.40
CA ASP A 99 10.55 -24.11 9.95
C ASP A 99 11.89 -24.35 9.27
N GLY A 100 11.84 -24.77 8.01
CA GLY A 100 12.98 -24.86 7.11
C GLY A 100 12.59 -24.32 5.74
N SER A 101 13.43 -23.48 5.18
CA SER A 101 13.22 -22.78 3.91
C SER A 101 14.35 -23.08 2.93
N PHE A 102 13.98 -23.24 1.66
CA PHE A 102 14.88 -23.63 0.57
C PHE A 102 14.67 -22.65 -0.60
N PRO A 103 15.69 -21.90 -1.04
CA PRO A 103 15.55 -20.86 -2.06
C PRO A 103 15.53 -21.35 -3.50
N THR A 104 15.73 -22.63 -3.73
CA THR A 104 16.06 -23.18 -5.06
C THR A 104 15.12 -24.28 -5.56
N PHE A 105 13.97 -24.48 -4.94
CA PHE A 105 13.01 -25.46 -5.42
C PHE A 105 11.82 -24.77 -6.12
N PRO A 106 11.30 -25.19 -7.29
CA PRO A 106 11.58 -26.44 -8.00
C PRO A 106 12.52 -26.33 -9.21
N ASP A 107 13.11 -25.18 -9.52
CA ASP A 107 13.91 -25.03 -10.74
C ASP A 107 15.31 -24.45 -10.49
N PRO A 108 16.33 -25.31 -10.42
CA PRO A 108 17.73 -24.87 -10.28
C PRO A 108 18.28 -24.18 -11.56
N VAL A 109 17.55 -24.16 -12.67
CA VAL A 109 18.03 -23.67 -13.97
C VAL A 109 17.71 -22.18 -14.17
N THR A 110 16.71 -21.63 -13.48
CA THR A 110 16.26 -20.24 -13.70
C THR A 110 16.96 -19.18 -12.85
N GLY A 111 17.97 -19.54 -12.07
CA GLY A 111 18.81 -18.56 -11.36
C GLY A 111 18.13 -17.83 -10.21
N MET A 112 17.14 -18.45 -9.56
CA MET A 112 16.61 -18.01 -8.29
C MET A 112 17.58 -18.40 -7.17
N THR A 113 18.66 -17.64 -7.00
CA THR A 113 19.58 -17.81 -5.89
C THR A 113 19.40 -16.70 -4.88
N ILE A 114 19.23 -17.05 -3.62
CA ILE A 114 19.43 -16.13 -2.52
C ILE A 114 20.93 -15.88 -2.41
N GLY A 115 21.44 -15.03 -3.26
CA GLY A 115 22.86 -14.72 -3.30
C GLY A 115 23.12 -13.30 -3.74
N GLY A 116 24.28 -12.85 -3.43
CA GLY A 116 24.81 -11.57 -3.88
C GLY A 116 26.30 -11.67 -4.16
N LEU A 117 26.81 -10.73 -4.93
CA LEU A 117 28.24 -10.63 -5.19
C LEU A 117 28.72 -9.18 -5.07
N SER A 118 29.94 -9.01 -4.66
CA SER A 118 30.65 -7.72 -4.58
C SER A 118 31.98 -7.81 -5.27
N ASN A 119 32.28 -6.87 -6.18
CA ASN A 119 33.58 -6.69 -6.77
C ASN A 119 34.46 -5.89 -5.82
N PHE A 120 35.72 -6.26 -5.70
CA PHE A 120 36.70 -5.54 -4.86
C PHE A 120 38.09 -5.57 -5.47
N THR A 121 38.97 -4.72 -4.94
CA THR A 121 40.40 -4.77 -5.20
C THR A 121 41.16 -4.70 -3.88
N SER A 122 42.05 -5.67 -3.66
CA SER A 122 42.87 -5.75 -2.45
C SER A 122 44.36 -5.75 -2.82
N PRO A 123 45.21 -5.09 -2.04
CA PRO A 123 46.66 -5.12 -2.29
C PRO A 123 47.29 -6.52 -2.25
N SER A 124 46.72 -7.42 -1.47
CA SER A 124 47.21 -8.79 -1.29
C SER A 124 46.59 -9.83 -2.22
N PHE A 125 45.45 -9.53 -2.80
CA PHE A 125 44.67 -10.47 -3.64
C PHE A 125 44.50 -9.99 -5.08
N GLY A 126 44.63 -8.68 -5.31
CA GLY A 126 44.30 -8.05 -6.58
C GLY A 126 42.80 -7.81 -6.75
N ALA A 127 42.35 -7.69 -8.00
CA ALA A 127 40.94 -7.60 -8.31
C ALA A 127 40.27 -8.97 -8.13
N GLY A 128 39.09 -8.98 -7.54
CA GLY A 128 38.31 -10.19 -7.31
C GLY A 128 36.84 -9.95 -7.00
N THR A 129 36.12 -11.04 -6.87
CA THR A 129 34.71 -11.03 -6.45
C THR A 129 34.53 -11.88 -5.21
N PHE A 130 33.73 -11.41 -4.29
CA PHE A 130 33.20 -12.18 -3.18
C PHE A 130 31.70 -12.35 -3.37
N SER A 131 31.23 -13.58 -3.28
CA SER A 131 29.80 -13.90 -3.33
C SER A 131 29.38 -14.77 -2.17
N GLU A 132 28.11 -14.66 -1.80
CA GLU A 132 27.50 -15.46 -0.74
C GLU A 132 26.12 -15.90 -1.20
N ASN A 133 25.82 -17.20 -1.06
CA ASN A 133 24.56 -17.83 -1.40
C ASN A 133 24.01 -18.54 -0.16
N VAL A 134 22.78 -18.24 0.22
CA VAL A 134 22.04 -18.97 1.25
C VAL A 134 21.40 -20.19 0.61
N LEU A 135 21.87 -21.39 0.97
CA LEU A 135 21.41 -22.66 0.41
C LEU A 135 20.20 -23.22 1.16
N ALA A 136 20.12 -22.95 2.45
CA ALA A 136 18.99 -23.28 3.30
C ALA A 136 18.95 -22.36 4.52
N SER A 137 17.77 -22.12 5.03
CA SER A 137 17.56 -21.37 6.28
C SER A 137 16.43 -21.99 7.09
N GLY A 138 16.35 -21.62 8.35
CA GLY A 138 15.23 -22.05 9.18
C GLY A 138 15.24 -21.39 10.53
N THR A 139 14.15 -21.58 11.28
CA THR A 139 14.00 -21.01 12.61
C THR A 139 13.38 -22.00 13.58
N VAL A 140 13.63 -21.76 14.88
CA VAL A 140 12.88 -22.36 16.00
C VAL A 140 12.42 -21.21 16.88
N ARG A 141 11.09 -20.99 16.94
CA ARG A 141 10.52 -19.77 17.51
C ARG A 141 9.41 -20.07 18.50
N GLY A 142 9.33 -19.26 19.54
CA GLY A 142 8.12 -19.12 20.32
C GLY A 142 7.16 -18.12 19.65
N ARG A 143 5.86 -18.31 19.80
CA ARG A 143 4.86 -17.33 19.39
C ARG A 143 3.86 -17.03 20.51
N ILE A 144 3.43 -15.79 20.59
CA ILE A 144 2.39 -15.31 21.49
C ILE A 144 1.38 -14.51 20.67
N GLY A 145 0.11 -14.82 20.79
CA GLY A 145 -0.92 -14.18 20.00
C GLY A 145 -2.24 -14.05 20.71
N TYR A 146 -3.17 -13.37 20.05
CA TYR A 146 -4.55 -13.21 20.47
C TYR A 146 -5.48 -13.67 19.36
N ALA A 147 -6.49 -14.48 19.71
CA ALA A 147 -7.35 -15.16 18.75
C ALA A 147 -8.82 -14.71 18.88
N PRO A 148 -9.25 -13.62 18.21
CA PRO A 148 -10.65 -13.25 18.10
C PRO A 148 -11.35 -14.08 17.00
N GLY A 149 -12.17 -15.05 17.43
CA GLY A 149 -12.94 -15.90 16.51
C GLY A 149 -12.06 -16.79 15.62
N HIS A 150 -12.11 -16.59 14.32
CA HIS A 150 -11.37 -17.36 13.31
C HIS A 150 -9.97 -16.80 12.98
N TRP A 151 -9.57 -15.72 13.64
CA TRP A 151 -8.30 -15.03 13.43
C TRP A 151 -7.33 -15.26 14.56
N LEU A 152 -6.05 -15.31 14.26
CA LEU A 152 -4.96 -15.30 15.22
C LEU A 152 -3.94 -14.24 14.80
N PHE A 153 -3.75 -13.24 15.63
CA PHE A 153 -2.70 -12.23 15.52
C PHE A 153 -1.58 -12.61 16.47
N TYR A 154 -0.34 -12.63 15.98
CA TYR A 154 0.76 -13.07 16.84
C TYR A 154 2.06 -12.33 16.58
N ALA A 155 2.89 -12.26 17.61
CA ALA A 155 4.31 -11.97 17.52
C ALA A 155 5.08 -13.27 17.73
N THR A 156 6.24 -13.36 17.08
CA THR A 156 7.11 -14.54 17.15
C THR A 156 8.56 -14.14 17.32
N GLY A 157 9.37 -15.00 17.97
CA GLY A 157 10.79 -14.76 18.10
C GLY A 157 11.53 -16.00 18.60
N GLY A 158 12.79 -16.12 18.21
CA GLY A 158 13.58 -17.29 18.59
C GLY A 158 14.93 -17.36 17.86
N LEU A 159 15.41 -18.59 17.68
CA LEU A 159 16.67 -18.88 17.01
C LEU A 159 16.45 -18.96 15.51
N ALA A 160 17.44 -18.46 14.75
CA ALA A 160 17.54 -18.62 13.30
C ALA A 160 18.85 -19.31 12.93
N TRP A 161 18.85 -20.00 11.82
CA TRP A 161 20.06 -20.60 11.25
C TRP A 161 20.03 -20.50 9.72
N THR A 162 21.24 -20.40 9.12
CA THR A 162 21.44 -20.53 7.67
C THR A 162 22.55 -21.53 7.37
N TYR A 163 22.51 -22.11 6.17
CA TYR A 163 23.59 -22.85 5.56
C TYR A 163 24.02 -22.14 4.29
N ASP A 164 25.21 -21.56 4.30
CA ASP A 164 25.69 -20.63 3.29
C ASP A 164 26.88 -21.20 2.54
N GLN A 165 26.97 -20.86 1.23
CA GLN A 165 28.14 -21.01 0.40
C GLN A 165 28.76 -19.63 0.18
N GLN A 166 30.01 -19.49 0.54
CA GLN A 166 30.82 -18.31 0.25
C GLN A 166 31.86 -18.65 -0.82
N THR A 167 31.95 -17.82 -1.86
CA THR A 167 32.87 -18.01 -2.97
C THR A 167 33.75 -16.78 -3.13
N LEU A 168 35.06 -17.01 -3.17
CA LEU A 168 36.07 -15.99 -3.45
C LEU A 168 36.72 -16.30 -4.81
N THR A 169 36.61 -15.35 -5.75
CA THR A 169 37.13 -15.51 -7.13
C THR A 169 38.17 -14.43 -7.41
N GLN A 170 39.36 -14.82 -7.89
CA GLN A 170 40.39 -13.89 -8.32
C GLN A 170 40.23 -13.60 -9.82
N SER A 171 40.01 -12.32 -10.17
CA SER A 171 39.71 -11.91 -11.56
C SER A 171 40.87 -12.16 -12.55
N ALA A 172 42.12 -12.03 -12.08
CA ALA A 172 43.30 -12.19 -12.93
C ALA A 172 43.55 -13.62 -13.36
N THR A 173 43.23 -14.61 -12.54
CA THR A 173 43.50 -16.04 -12.79
C THR A 173 42.24 -16.85 -13.07
N GLY A 174 41.06 -16.31 -12.71
CA GLY A 174 39.80 -17.04 -12.73
C GLY A 174 39.68 -18.12 -11.64
N ASN A 175 40.66 -18.21 -10.73
CA ASN A 175 40.62 -19.17 -9.65
C ASN A 175 39.51 -18.85 -8.65
N THR A 176 38.76 -19.89 -8.27
CA THR A 176 37.68 -19.80 -7.28
C THR A 176 37.95 -20.69 -6.09
N GLU A 177 37.55 -20.23 -4.92
CA GLU A 177 37.59 -21.01 -3.68
C GLU A 177 36.26 -20.89 -2.96
N ASP A 178 35.62 -22.06 -2.71
CA ASP A 178 34.34 -22.16 -2.04
C ASP A 178 34.49 -22.54 -0.57
N ARG A 179 33.64 -21.99 0.28
CA ARG A 179 33.49 -22.35 1.68
C ARG A 179 32.04 -22.48 2.05
N PHE A 180 31.73 -23.49 2.85
CA PHE A 180 30.39 -23.74 3.36
C PHE A 180 30.39 -23.56 4.87
N LEU A 181 29.37 -22.88 5.40
CA LEU A 181 29.25 -22.63 6.82
C LEU A 181 27.80 -22.61 7.29
N TYR A 182 27.61 -22.93 8.56
CA TYR A 182 26.37 -22.68 9.28
C TYR A 182 26.52 -21.37 10.06
N ARG A 183 25.47 -20.54 10.00
CA ARG A 183 25.32 -19.37 10.88
C ARG A 183 24.17 -19.63 11.82
N PHE A 184 24.30 -19.08 13.02
CA PHE A 184 23.24 -19.03 14.00
C PHE A 184 23.01 -17.59 14.40
N GLY A 185 21.75 -17.20 14.48
CA GLY A 185 21.31 -15.84 14.78
C GLY A 185 19.97 -15.87 15.51
N TRP A 186 19.27 -14.77 15.44
CA TRP A 186 17.95 -14.64 16.04
C TRP A 186 16.93 -14.25 14.97
N ALA A 187 15.64 -14.55 15.23
CA ALA A 187 14.51 -14.18 14.43
C ALA A 187 13.49 -13.45 15.28
N ALA A 188 12.85 -12.43 14.74
CA ALA A 188 11.68 -11.78 15.31
C ALA A 188 10.69 -11.43 14.21
N GLY A 189 9.39 -11.53 14.50
CA GLY A 189 8.38 -11.28 13.48
C GLY A 189 6.99 -11.09 14.05
N ILE A 190 6.07 -10.79 13.14
CA ILE A 190 4.64 -10.69 13.38
C ILE A 190 3.89 -11.45 12.30
N GLY A 191 2.71 -11.95 12.64
CA GLY A 191 1.89 -12.65 11.66
C GLY A 191 0.42 -12.58 11.99
N VAL A 192 -0.35 -12.88 10.96
CA VAL A 192 -1.80 -13.09 11.05
C VAL A 192 -2.13 -14.42 10.41
N GLU A 193 -2.99 -15.19 11.06
CA GLU A 193 -3.44 -16.49 10.58
C GLU A 193 -4.97 -16.55 10.66
N THR A 194 -5.63 -17.13 9.65
CA THR A 194 -7.08 -17.29 9.63
C THR A 194 -7.47 -18.68 9.27
N ALA A 195 -8.50 -19.20 9.94
CA ALA A 195 -9.10 -20.47 9.60
C ALA A 195 -9.98 -20.32 8.35
N ILE A 196 -9.65 -21.06 7.28
CA ILE A 196 -10.41 -21.11 6.04
C ILE A 196 -11.32 -22.35 5.94
N ALA A 197 -11.02 -23.36 6.75
CA ALA A 197 -11.83 -24.57 6.94
C ALA A 197 -11.52 -25.16 8.34
N SER A 198 -12.23 -26.21 8.73
CA SER A 198 -12.07 -26.80 10.07
C SER A 198 -10.64 -27.19 10.40
N HIS A 199 -9.88 -27.71 9.44
CA HIS A 199 -8.50 -28.16 9.65
C HIS A 199 -7.46 -27.30 8.90
N TRP A 200 -7.89 -26.31 8.11
CA TRP A 200 -6.99 -25.54 7.26
C TRP A 200 -6.95 -24.08 7.67
N THR A 201 -5.72 -23.56 7.81
CA THR A 201 -5.48 -22.16 8.07
C THR A 201 -4.53 -21.57 7.04
N VAL A 202 -4.72 -20.30 6.72
CA VAL A 202 -3.80 -19.51 5.87
C VAL A 202 -3.20 -18.43 6.74
N ARG A 203 -1.90 -18.21 6.60
CA ARG A 203 -1.18 -17.16 7.33
C ARG A 203 -0.34 -16.26 6.43
N GLY A 204 -0.22 -15.00 6.85
CA GLY A 204 0.79 -14.07 6.38
C GLY A 204 1.73 -13.75 7.53
N GLU A 205 3.02 -13.81 7.30
CA GLU A 205 4.04 -13.55 8.32
C GLU A 205 5.16 -12.68 7.76
N TYR A 206 5.57 -11.67 8.52
CA TYR A 206 6.79 -10.92 8.32
C TYR A 206 7.82 -11.36 9.36
N LEU A 207 9.02 -11.69 8.90
CA LEU A 207 10.10 -12.18 9.74
C LEU A 207 11.40 -11.42 9.42
N TRP A 208 12.03 -10.93 10.45
CA TRP A 208 13.39 -10.39 10.41
C TRP A 208 14.33 -11.37 11.09
N THR A 209 15.45 -11.69 10.42
CA THR A 209 16.54 -12.51 10.94
C THR A 209 17.85 -11.75 10.87
N ASP A 210 18.67 -11.92 11.88
CA ASP A 210 19.99 -11.29 11.96
C ASP A 210 21.02 -12.29 12.45
N PHE A 211 22.11 -12.38 11.70
CA PHE A 211 23.21 -13.30 11.93
C PHE A 211 24.49 -12.53 12.18
N PRO A 212 25.13 -12.72 13.34
CA PRO A 212 26.38 -12.04 13.64
C PRO A 212 27.47 -12.39 12.65
N SER A 213 28.47 -11.54 12.54
CA SER A 213 29.61 -11.75 11.65
C SER A 213 30.41 -13.00 12.03
N VAL A 214 30.69 -13.83 11.02
CA VAL A 214 31.50 -15.05 11.14
C VAL A 214 32.73 -14.94 10.26
N ALA A 215 33.88 -15.31 10.81
CA ALA A 215 35.14 -15.31 10.09
C ALA A 215 35.40 -16.66 9.42
N VAL A 216 35.57 -16.64 8.11
CA VAL A 216 35.85 -17.81 7.26
C VAL A 216 37.21 -17.67 6.60
N SER A 217 38.06 -18.67 6.70
CA SER A 217 39.37 -18.68 6.07
C SER A 217 39.30 -19.33 4.70
N PHE A 218 39.98 -18.73 3.74
CA PHE A 218 40.19 -19.16 2.36
C PHE A 218 41.70 -19.47 2.20
N PRO A 219 42.15 -20.68 2.57
CA PRO A 219 43.57 -21.01 2.60
C PRO A 219 44.27 -20.95 1.25
N LEU A 220 43.56 -21.39 0.16
CA LEU A 220 44.15 -21.38 -1.19
C LEU A 220 44.39 -19.96 -1.68
N SER A 221 43.54 -19.04 -1.31
CA SER A 221 43.66 -17.62 -1.63
C SER A 221 44.50 -16.87 -0.62
N GLY A 222 44.88 -17.44 0.51
CA GLY A 222 45.59 -16.80 1.61
C GLY A 222 44.78 -15.68 2.29
N GLN A 223 43.45 -15.75 2.25
CA GLN A 223 42.55 -14.69 2.72
C GLN A 223 41.62 -15.17 3.84
N ARG A 224 41.10 -14.23 4.61
CA ARG A 224 40.03 -14.41 5.59
C ARG A 224 38.92 -13.44 5.29
N VAL A 225 37.71 -13.93 5.16
CA VAL A 225 36.50 -13.11 5.05
C VAL A 225 35.77 -13.16 6.40
N ASN A 226 35.30 -12.00 6.84
CA ASN A 226 34.40 -11.88 7.99
C ASN A 226 33.13 -11.22 7.48
N SER A 227 31.98 -11.92 7.51
CA SER A 227 30.73 -11.43 6.96
C SER A 227 29.56 -11.64 7.93
N GLY A 228 28.71 -10.62 8.06
CA GLY A 228 27.46 -10.65 8.78
C GLY A 228 26.28 -10.58 7.82
N LEU A 229 25.13 -11.14 8.20
CA LEU A 229 23.97 -11.27 7.36
C LEU A 229 22.74 -10.81 8.10
N SER A 230 21.90 -9.99 7.45
CA SER A 230 20.58 -9.62 7.93
C SER A 230 19.55 -9.82 6.82
N GLU A 231 18.42 -10.45 7.13
CA GLU A 231 17.37 -10.78 6.17
C GLU A 231 16.02 -10.33 6.65
N GLN A 232 15.15 -9.98 5.71
CA GLN A 232 13.74 -9.72 5.89
C GLN A 232 12.96 -10.65 4.97
N GLN A 233 11.96 -11.31 5.51
CA GLN A 233 11.17 -12.29 4.79
C GLN A 233 9.70 -11.98 4.96
N PHE A 234 8.95 -12.04 3.87
CA PHE A 234 7.50 -12.07 3.86
C PHE A 234 7.05 -13.45 3.42
N ARG A 235 6.21 -14.11 4.22
CA ARG A 235 5.79 -15.49 4.03
C ARG A 235 4.28 -15.59 3.93
N LEU A 236 3.80 -16.41 3.00
CA LEU A 236 2.42 -16.91 2.95
C LEU A 236 2.45 -18.39 3.23
N GLY A 237 1.75 -18.83 4.26
CA GLY A 237 1.69 -20.22 4.69
C GLY A 237 0.28 -20.80 4.60
N LEU A 238 0.23 -22.10 4.33
CA LEU A 238 -0.96 -22.94 4.42
C LEU A 238 -0.67 -24.07 5.41
N ASP A 239 -1.45 -24.14 6.49
CA ASP A 239 -1.24 -25.10 7.56
C ASP A 239 -2.45 -26.05 7.69
N TYR A 240 -2.16 -27.32 7.96
CA TYR A 240 -3.13 -28.35 8.32
C TYR A 240 -3.04 -28.63 9.83
N ARG A 241 -4.15 -28.57 10.52
CA ARG A 241 -4.27 -28.83 11.95
C ARG A 241 -4.82 -30.22 12.18
N PHE A 242 -4.20 -30.96 13.10
CA PHE A 242 -4.57 -32.37 13.39
C PHE A 242 -5.71 -32.48 14.42
N ASP A 243 -5.83 -31.52 15.31
CA ASP A 243 -6.84 -31.52 16.34
C ASP A 243 -8.19 -31.01 15.82
N ASP A 244 -9.30 -31.47 16.42
CA ASP A 244 -10.64 -31.03 16.03
C ASP A 244 -10.92 -29.60 16.57
N PRO A 245 -10.95 -28.58 15.71
CA PRO A 245 -11.14 -27.19 16.12
C PRO A 245 -12.62 -26.86 16.42
N SER A 246 -13.53 -27.82 16.21
CA SER A 246 -14.96 -27.63 16.46
C SER A 246 -15.35 -27.83 17.94
N ARG A 247 -14.41 -28.14 18.83
CA ARG A 247 -14.66 -28.22 20.27
C ARG A 247 -15.03 -26.85 20.81
N PRO A 248 -16.19 -26.71 21.49
CA PRO A 248 -16.54 -25.45 22.11
C PRO A 248 -15.50 -25.10 23.17
N VAL A 249 -14.77 -24.01 22.95
CA VAL A 249 -13.86 -23.48 23.95
C VAL A 249 -14.66 -22.60 24.89
N ALA A 250 -14.80 -23.01 26.15
CA ALA A 250 -15.42 -22.17 27.17
C ALA A 250 -14.45 -21.06 27.57
N PHE A 251 -14.54 -19.90 26.93
CA PHE A 251 -13.77 -18.74 27.31
C PHE A 251 -14.34 -18.10 28.57
N ALA A 252 -13.49 -17.79 29.53
CA ALA A 252 -13.85 -16.81 30.56
C ALA A 252 -13.99 -15.45 29.87
N PRO A 253 -15.02 -14.62 30.15
CA PRO A 253 -15.11 -13.28 29.60
C PRO A 253 -13.82 -12.54 29.96
N SER A 254 -13.03 -12.22 28.91
CA SER A 254 -11.80 -11.48 29.09
C SER A 254 -12.16 -10.04 29.45
N ARG A 255 -11.51 -9.46 30.45
CA ARG A 255 -11.67 -8.03 30.78
C ARG A 255 -11.24 -7.11 29.63
N PHE A 256 -10.58 -7.65 28.58
CA PHE A 256 -10.14 -6.92 27.40
C PHE A 256 -11.17 -6.94 26.25
N VAL A 257 -12.17 -7.81 26.26
CA VAL A 257 -13.20 -7.92 25.20
C VAL A 257 -14.62 -7.73 25.77
N GLY A 258 -14.76 -7.30 26.99
CA GLY A 258 -16.06 -7.29 27.68
C GLY A 258 -16.62 -5.93 28.06
N ALA A 259 -15.94 -4.86 27.78
CA ALA A 259 -16.50 -3.52 27.97
C ALA A 259 -16.72 -2.88 26.61
N GLY A 260 -17.74 -3.34 25.89
CA GLY A 260 -18.24 -2.78 24.64
C GLY A 260 -17.25 -1.87 23.92
N ASP A 261 -16.53 -2.45 22.97
CA ASP A 261 -15.88 -1.69 21.89
C ASP A 261 -14.86 -0.60 22.31
N THR A 262 -14.06 -0.83 23.36
CA THR A 262 -12.98 0.12 23.73
C THR A 262 -11.80 0.04 22.77
N PHE A 263 -11.57 -1.13 22.15
CA PHE A 263 -10.49 -1.39 21.20
C PHE A 263 -11.05 -1.95 19.90
N ALA A 264 -10.49 -1.52 18.77
CA ALA A 264 -10.73 -2.10 17.47
C ALA A 264 -9.41 -2.49 16.83
N VAL A 265 -9.41 -3.59 16.07
CA VAL A 265 -8.25 -4.06 15.30
C VAL A 265 -8.75 -4.55 13.97
N HIS A 266 -8.22 -3.97 12.90
CA HIS A 266 -8.48 -4.36 11.51
C HIS A 266 -7.17 -4.57 10.78
N GLY A 267 -7.21 -5.35 9.73
CA GLY A 267 -6.05 -5.55 8.87
C GLY A 267 -6.47 -5.64 7.41
N GLN A 268 -5.60 -5.20 6.54
CA GLN A 268 -5.76 -5.37 5.11
C GLN A 268 -4.41 -5.66 4.45
N ALA A 269 -4.45 -6.41 3.37
CA ALA A 269 -3.31 -6.64 2.50
C ALA A 269 -3.76 -6.50 1.05
N THR A 270 -2.95 -5.83 0.24
CA THR A 270 -3.23 -5.66 -1.19
C THR A 270 -1.99 -6.00 -2.00
N TYR A 271 -2.16 -6.85 -2.98
CA TYR A 271 -1.16 -7.14 -4.00
C TYR A 271 -1.70 -6.72 -5.37
N VAL A 272 -0.93 -5.94 -6.11
CA VAL A 272 -1.29 -5.53 -7.47
C VAL A 272 -0.16 -5.91 -8.41
N GLN A 273 -0.47 -6.71 -9.42
CA GLN A 273 0.40 -6.99 -10.56
C GLN A 273 -0.10 -6.19 -11.75
N GLN A 274 0.78 -5.40 -12.37
CA GLN A 274 0.47 -4.65 -13.58
C GLN A 274 1.44 -4.99 -14.70
N SER A 275 0.96 -4.96 -15.94
CA SER A 275 1.78 -5.16 -17.13
C SER A 275 1.21 -4.42 -18.34
N TYR A 276 2.07 -4.01 -19.25
CA TYR A 276 1.68 -3.53 -20.56
C TYR A 276 2.62 -4.07 -21.66
N PRO A 277 2.10 -4.38 -22.86
CA PRO A 277 2.92 -4.72 -24.02
C PRO A 277 3.59 -3.47 -24.60
N ALA A 278 4.60 -3.67 -25.46
CA ALA A 278 5.23 -2.57 -26.17
C ALA A 278 4.21 -1.73 -26.95
N PHE A 279 4.42 -0.42 -26.97
CA PHE A 279 3.60 0.54 -27.69
C PHE A 279 4.47 1.55 -28.48
N PRO A 280 3.92 2.25 -29.49
CA PRO A 280 4.67 3.25 -30.25
C PRO A 280 5.22 4.36 -29.37
N SER A 281 6.54 4.55 -29.39
CA SER A 281 7.26 5.56 -28.61
C SER A 281 8.52 5.97 -29.37
N PRO A 282 8.42 6.97 -30.28
CA PRO A 282 9.51 7.32 -31.18
C PRO A 282 10.72 7.95 -30.50
N TYR A 283 10.53 8.50 -29.32
CA TYR A 283 11.59 9.06 -28.45
C TYR A 283 11.21 8.92 -26.98
N GLN A 284 12.18 9.08 -26.10
CA GLN A 284 12.03 8.86 -24.66
C GLN A 284 12.89 9.84 -23.87
N GLY A 285 12.31 10.54 -22.91
CA GLY A 285 12.96 11.39 -21.93
C GLY A 285 13.03 10.73 -20.56
N THR A 286 13.47 11.50 -19.58
CA THR A 286 13.69 11.00 -18.18
C THR A 286 12.40 10.53 -17.51
N ASN A 287 11.31 11.28 -17.68
CA ASN A 287 10.00 10.95 -17.10
C ASN A 287 9.04 10.41 -18.17
N SER A 288 9.51 9.56 -19.06
CA SER A 288 8.69 8.89 -20.07
C SER A 288 8.23 7.52 -19.57
N LEU A 289 7.01 7.13 -19.96
CA LEU A 289 6.64 5.72 -19.94
C LEU A 289 7.45 4.97 -21.00
N THR A 290 8.21 3.97 -20.64
CA THR A 290 9.05 3.20 -21.57
C THR A 290 8.19 2.54 -22.67
N GLY A 291 8.55 2.71 -23.94
CA GLY A 291 7.82 2.12 -25.08
C GLY A 291 7.93 0.59 -25.18
N GLY A 292 8.89 -0.03 -24.48
CA GLY A 292 9.02 -1.48 -24.35
C GLY A 292 7.99 -2.05 -23.35
N ALA A 293 7.75 -3.36 -23.44
CA ALA A 293 6.87 -4.04 -22.48
C ALA A 293 7.43 -3.97 -21.06
N GLN A 294 6.57 -3.72 -20.08
CA GLN A 294 6.93 -3.74 -18.66
C GLN A 294 5.94 -4.57 -17.84
N SER A 295 6.45 -5.08 -16.72
CA SER A 295 5.65 -5.73 -15.67
C SER A 295 6.17 -5.28 -14.32
N LYS A 296 5.29 -4.79 -13.45
CA LYS A 296 5.60 -4.28 -12.11
C LYS A 296 4.56 -4.74 -11.11
N GLN A 297 4.95 -4.85 -9.86
CA GLN A 297 4.02 -5.19 -8.78
C GLN A 297 4.20 -4.28 -7.60
N THR A 298 3.14 -4.24 -6.78
CA THR A 298 3.12 -3.57 -5.49
C THR A 298 2.46 -4.46 -4.45
N PHE A 299 2.91 -4.34 -3.23
CA PHE A 299 2.34 -5.01 -2.07
C PHE A 299 2.27 -4.05 -0.90
N ASP A 300 1.16 -4.03 -0.21
CA ASP A 300 1.00 -3.37 1.08
C ASP A 300 0.28 -4.27 2.08
N LEU A 301 0.62 -4.10 3.35
CA LEU A 301 -0.03 -4.73 4.49
C LEU A 301 -0.21 -3.69 5.59
N THR A 302 -1.46 -3.33 5.88
CA THR A 302 -1.79 -2.36 6.92
C THR A 302 -2.48 -3.03 8.10
N LEU A 303 -2.03 -2.73 9.32
CA LEU A 303 -2.76 -3.00 10.55
C LEU A 303 -3.39 -1.70 11.03
N SER A 304 -4.68 -1.72 11.38
CA SER A 304 -5.38 -0.58 11.96
C SER A 304 -5.77 -0.90 13.40
N THR A 305 -5.30 -0.09 14.33
CA THR A 305 -5.62 -0.25 15.77
C THR A 305 -6.27 1.02 16.28
N GLY A 306 -7.44 0.86 16.91
CA GLY A 306 -8.22 1.95 17.48
C GLY A 306 -8.45 1.78 18.98
N VAL A 307 -8.49 2.89 19.70
CA VAL A 307 -8.86 2.92 21.12
C VAL A 307 -9.81 4.10 21.40
N LYS A 308 -10.93 3.82 22.07
CA LYS A 308 -11.82 4.87 22.60
C LYS A 308 -11.21 5.42 23.89
N LEU A 309 -10.98 6.74 23.94
CA LEU A 309 -10.33 7.41 25.07
C LEU A 309 -11.33 7.95 26.09
N TRP A 310 -12.33 8.70 25.59
CA TRP A 310 -13.46 9.23 26.35
C TRP A 310 -14.64 9.40 25.40
N GLN A 311 -15.73 9.98 25.87
CA GLN A 311 -16.95 10.12 25.09
C GLN A 311 -16.70 10.90 23.79
N GLY A 312 -16.88 10.23 22.67
CA GLY A 312 -16.71 10.78 21.33
C GLY A 312 -15.25 10.90 20.88
N ALA A 313 -14.27 10.54 21.71
CA ALA A 313 -12.86 10.59 21.36
C ALA A 313 -12.30 9.20 21.08
N GLU A 314 -11.60 9.09 19.97
CA GLU A 314 -10.91 7.88 19.55
C GLU A 314 -9.52 8.21 19.01
N PHE A 315 -8.56 7.35 19.31
CA PHE A 315 -7.22 7.39 18.74
C PHE A 315 -7.00 6.18 17.84
N TRP A 316 -6.43 6.43 16.66
CA TRP A 316 -6.12 5.40 15.69
C TRP A 316 -4.64 5.43 15.32
N ALA A 317 -4.05 4.24 15.15
CA ALA A 317 -2.68 4.07 14.68
C ALA A 317 -2.63 2.96 13.64
N ASN A 318 -2.07 3.25 12.46
CA ASN A 318 -2.02 2.35 11.33
C ASN A 318 -0.58 2.18 10.85
N PRO A 319 0.21 1.24 11.39
CA PRO A 319 1.45 0.80 10.76
C PRO A 319 1.16 0.06 9.46
N GLU A 320 1.99 0.30 8.45
CA GLU A 320 1.90 -0.32 7.12
C GLU A 320 3.28 -0.81 6.68
N ILE A 321 3.30 -1.94 6.01
CA ILE A 321 4.46 -2.50 5.33
C ILE A 321 4.21 -2.34 3.84
N ASP A 322 5.15 -1.73 3.15
CA ASP A 322 5.08 -1.41 1.72
C ASP A 322 6.25 -2.05 0.95
N GLN A 323 6.00 -2.47 -0.30
CA GLN A 323 7.01 -2.98 -1.22
C GLN A 323 6.55 -2.83 -2.67
N GLY A 324 7.48 -2.62 -3.59
CA GLY A 324 7.26 -2.68 -5.03
C GLY A 324 7.45 -1.35 -5.75
N PHE A 325 7.06 -1.32 -7.03
CA PHE A 325 7.26 -0.19 -7.93
C PHE A 325 6.07 0.01 -8.87
N GLY A 326 5.81 1.25 -9.28
CA GLY A 326 5.05 1.58 -10.47
C GLY A 326 5.88 1.48 -11.75
N PHE A 327 5.24 1.60 -12.91
CA PHE A 327 5.93 1.66 -14.19
C PHE A 327 6.89 2.86 -14.22
N ASP A 328 8.14 2.62 -14.62
CA ASP A 328 9.20 3.63 -14.69
C ASP A 328 9.33 4.47 -13.39
N GLY A 329 9.10 3.86 -12.22
CA GLY A 329 9.05 4.56 -10.93
C GLY A 329 7.85 5.50 -10.81
N THR A 330 6.72 5.16 -11.44
CA THR A 330 5.47 5.94 -11.52
C THR A 330 5.63 7.21 -12.36
N HIS A 331 6.34 7.10 -13.50
CA HIS A 331 6.49 8.19 -14.47
C HIS A 331 5.85 7.88 -15.82
N GLY A 332 5.64 8.94 -16.61
CA GLY A 332 5.27 8.89 -18.01
C GLY A 332 3.76 8.87 -18.28
N VAL A 333 2.93 8.87 -17.25
CA VAL A 333 1.47 9.01 -17.34
C VAL A 333 1.00 9.90 -16.21
N ALA A 334 0.31 11.00 -16.52
CA ALA A 334 -0.15 11.94 -15.49
C ALA A 334 -1.26 11.32 -14.62
N GLY A 335 -2.21 10.61 -15.23
CA GLY A 335 -3.13 9.71 -14.53
C GLY A 335 -2.54 8.32 -14.41
N PHE A 336 -1.55 8.13 -13.54
CA PHE A 336 -0.81 6.88 -13.46
C PHE A 336 -1.70 5.67 -13.14
N PRO A 337 -1.39 4.48 -13.73
CA PRO A 337 -2.29 3.34 -13.78
C PRO A 337 -2.62 2.68 -12.43
N SER A 338 -1.84 2.94 -11.37
CA SER A 338 -2.17 2.46 -10.03
C SER A 338 -1.84 3.49 -8.98
N ALA A 339 -2.85 4.00 -8.31
CA ALA A 339 -2.69 4.92 -7.19
C ALA A 339 -1.95 4.28 -6.00
N GLU A 340 -1.90 2.94 -5.92
CA GLU A 340 -1.09 2.23 -4.94
C GLU A 340 0.41 2.27 -5.24
N SER A 341 0.82 2.53 -6.48
CA SER A 341 2.23 2.44 -6.89
C SER A 341 3.06 3.67 -6.55
N TYR A 342 2.46 4.83 -6.34
CA TYR A 342 3.22 6.07 -6.13
C TYR A 342 4.05 6.04 -4.84
N LYS A 343 3.44 5.60 -3.78
CA LYS A 343 4.03 5.55 -2.43
C LYS A 343 5.08 4.47 -2.22
N LEU A 344 5.22 3.56 -3.15
CA LEU A 344 6.15 2.44 -3.06
C LEU A 344 7.46 2.84 -3.73
N GLY A 345 8.39 2.18 -3.95
CA GLY A 345 9.66 2.56 -4.60
C GLY A 345 10.83 1.86 -3.95
N SER A 346 10.54 0.66 -3.41
CA SER A 346 11.53 -0.18 -2.79
C SER A 346 11.36 -1.63 -3.24
N SER A 347 12.47 -2.27 -3.58
CA SER A 347 12.51 -3.72 -3.78
C SER A 347 12.38 -4.48 -2.48
N THR A 348 12.66 -3.84 -1.36
CA THR A 348 12.61 -4.45 -0.02
C THR A 348 11.39 -3.99 0.74
N PRO A 349 10.70 -4.88 1.48
CA PRO A 349 9.64 -4.46 2.39
C PRO A 349 10.18 -3.48 3.43
N TYR A 350 9.42 -2.43 3.71
CA TYR A 350 9.73 -1.47 4.77
C TYR A 350 8.45 -1.09 5.52
N ALA A 351 8.59 -0.81 6.81
CA ALA A 351 7.48 -0.47 7.68
C ALA A 351 7.43 1.03 7.97
N ARG A 352 6.23 1.58 7.99
CA ARG A 352 5.97 2.97 8.37
C ARG A 352 4.70 3.09 9.19
N LEU A 353 4.62 4.15 9.99
CA LEU A 353 3.38 4.56 10.65
C LEU A 353 2.65 5.54 9.71
N GLN A 354 1.70 5.03 8.96
CA GLN A 354 0.99 5.83 7.95
C GLN A 354 -0.05 6.76 8.57
N ARG A 355 -0.82 6.26 9.54
CA ARG A 355 -1.78 7.08 10.29
C ARG A 355 -1.50 7.00 11.79
N ALA A 356 -1.60 8.15 12.45
CA ALA A 356 -1.65 8.28 13.91
C ALA A 356 -2.42 9.56 14.23
N PHE A 357 -3.70 9.43 14.57
CA PHE A 357 -4.56 10.60 14.74
C PHE A 357 -5.56 10.42 15.90
N LEU A 358 -5.94 11.56 16.46
CA LEU A 358 -7.05 11.69 17.40
C LEU A 358 -8.27 12.23 16.63
N ARG A 359 -9.42 11.58 16.83
CA ARG A 359 -10.72 12.05 16.33
C ARG A 359 -11.65 12.29 17.49
N GLN A 360 -12.28 13.47 17.54
CA GLN A 360 -13.32 13.83 18.51
C GLN A 360 -14.63 14.08 17.79
N THR A 361 -15.64 13.28 18.09
CA THR A 361 -17.02 13.48 17.65
C THR A 361 -17.80 14.19 18.76
N ILE A 362 -18.43 15.31 18.42
CA ILE A 362 -19.31 16.09 19.30
C ILE A 362 -20.71 16.01 18.71
N ASN A 363 -21.61 15.30 19.37
CA ASN A 363 -23.00 15.19 18.96
C ASN A 363 -23.73 16.49 19.24
N LEU A 364 -24.44 17.02 18.23
CA LEU A 364 -25.18 18.27 18.30
C LEU A 364 -26.70 18.08 18.27
N GLY A 365 -27.18 16.85 17.99
CA GLY A 365 -28.60 16.50 17.93
C GLY A 365 -29.01 15.89 16.60
N GLY A 366 -30.31 15.93 16.31
CA GLY A 366 -30.89 15.27 15.16
C GLY A 366 -31.17 13.79 15.40
N GLU A 367 -31.46 13.05 14.33
CA GLU A 367 -31.70 11.60 14.38
C GLU A 367 -30.43 10.85 14.78
N THR A 368 -30.60 9.68 15.40
CA THR A 368 -29.48 8.79 15.71
C THR A 368 -29.22 7.87 14.52
N GLU A 369 -27.99 7.91 14.01
CA GLU A 369 -27.50 7.02 12.94
C GLU A 369 -26.72 5.85 13.55
N ASN A 370 -26.97 4.63 13.07
CA ASN A 370 -26.12 3.49 13.33
C ASN A 370 -24.85 3.58 12.48
N VAL A 371 -23.75 3.23 13.09
CA VAL A 371 -22.42 3.22 12.45
C VAL A 371 -21.88 1.81 12.53
N ASP A 372 -21.58 1.24 11.37
CA ASP A 372 -20.94 -0.06 11.27
C ASP A 372 -19.46 0.04 11.57
N ASP A 373 -18.86 -1.09 11.93
CA ASP A 373 -17.43 -1.23 12.09
C ASP A 373 -16.72 -1.07 10.73
N ASP A 374 -15.59 -0.35 10.71
CA ASP A 374 -14.82 -0.15 9.50
C ASP A 374 -13.34 0.10 9.84
N PHE A 375 -12.47 0.16 8.86
CA PHE A 375 -11.01 0.17 8.97
C PHE A 375 -10.45 1.20 9.96
N THR A 376 -11.06 2.39 10.06
CA THR A 376 -10.74 3.41 11.08
C THR A 376 -12.01 3.98 11.74
N GLN A 377 -12.98 3.11 12.02
CA GLN A 377 -14.26 3.49 12.59
C GLN A 377 -14.76 2.42 13.55
N PHE A 378 -15.12 2.82 14.76
CA PHE A 378 -15.81 1.93 15.70
C PHE A 378 -17.29 1.79 15.36
N LYS A 379 -17.79 0.57 15.51
CA LYS A 379 -19.24 0.33 15.53
C LYS A 379 -19.88 1.11 16.67
N GLY A 380 -21.07 1.67 16.42
CA GLY A 380 -21.79 2.40 17.43
C GLY A 380 -22.94 3.23 16.88
N THR A 381 -23.22 4.33 17.57
CA THR A 381 -24.24 5.30 17.17
C THR A 381 -23.69 6.71 17.25
N ARG A 382 -24.15 7.58 16.38
CA ARG A 382 -23.84 9.01 16.36
C ARG A 382 -25.06 9.83 16.01
N SER A 383 -25.04 11.11 16.36
CA SER A 383 -26.09 12.05 15.93
C SER A 383 -25.92 12.43 14.45
N ALA A 384 -27.02 12.60 13.73
CA ALA A 384 -27.01 13.10 12.36
C ALA A 384 -26.34 14.49 12.30
N ASP A 385 -26.70 15.39 13.24
CA ASP A 385 -26.03 16.68 13.38
C ASP A 385 -24.87 16.53 14.39
N ARG A 386 -23.66 16.80 13.94
CA ARG A 386 -22.44 16.62 14.74
C ARG A 386 -21.27 17.45 14.20
N LEU A 387 -20.30 17.71 15.07
CA LEU A 387 -18.99 18.24 14.72
C LEU A 387 -17.94 17.13 14.93
N VAL A 388 -17.10 16.89 13.94
CA VAL A 388 -15.98 15.95 14.01
C VAL A 388 -14.69 16.71 13.86
N LEU A 389 -13.78 16.56 14.79
CA LEU A 389 -12.44 17.16 14.77
C LEU A 389 -11.40 16.03 14.66
N THR A 390 -10.51 16.14 13.69
CA THR A 390 -9.42 15.16 13.49
C THR A 390 -8.10 15.89 13.52
N VAL A 391 -7.13 15.42 14.30
CA VAL A 391 -5.79 16.01 14.39
C VAL A 391 -4.73 14.90 14.49
N GLY A 392 -3.63 15.07 13.79
CA GLY A 392 -2.52 14.13 13.78
C GLY A 392 -1.98 13.87 12.39
N ARG A 393 -1.51 12.63 12.16
CA ARG A 393 -1.04 12.15 10.86
C ARG A 393 -2.12 11.31 10.19
N PHE A 394 -2.60 11.73 9.01
CA PHE A 394 -3.63 11.01 8.23
C PHE A 394 -3.62 11.47 6.76
N GLY A 395 -4.34 10.77 5.88
CA GLY A 395 -4.49 11.18 4.49
C GLY A 395 -5.49 12.32 4.33
N VAL A 396 -5.19 13.32 3.53
CA VAL A 396 -6.14 14.37 3.18
C VAL A 396 -7.40 13.79 2.55
N ASN A 397 -7.23 12.81 1.68
CA ASN A 397 -8.30 12.09 0.99
C ASN A 397 -9.08 11.11 1.89
N ASP A 398 -8.70 10.92 3.15
CA ASP A 398 -9.54 10.25 4.14
C ASP A 398 -10.80 11.06 4.49
N ILE A 399 -10.76 12.40 4.27
CA ILE A 399 -11.82 13.35 4.65
C ILE A 399 -12.35 14.12 3.44
N PHE A 400 -11.48 14.59 2.52
CA PHE A 400 -11.82 15.44 1.39
C PHE A 400 -11.89 14.67 0.08
N ASP A 401 -12.71 15.11 -0.88
CA ASP A 401 -12.96 14.51 -2.21
C ASP A 401 -13.40 13.03 -2.17
N THR A 402 -13.88 12.53 -1.05
CA THR A 402 -14.36 11.15 -0.94
C THR A 402 -15.51 10.85 -1.91
N ASN A 403 -15.59 9.63 -2.45
CA ASN A 403 -16.66 9.19 -3.35
C ASN A 403 -16.97 7.71 -3.13
N ARG A 404 -18.23 7.35 -3.10
CA ARG A 404 -18.66 5.96 -2.81
C ARG A 404 -18.25 4.95 -3.88
N TYR A 405 -18.09 5.38 -5.13
CA TYR A 405 -17.90 4.50 -6.29
C TYR A 405 -16.51 4.55 -6.89
N ALA A 406 -15.71 5.55 -6.53
CA ALA A 406 -14.36 5.75 -7.03
C ALA A 406 -13.55 6.55 -6.00
N ASN A 407 -12.91 5.87 -5.05
CA ASN A 407 -12.14 6.52 -4.00
C ASN A 407 -10.95 5.68 -3.52
N ASN A 408 -11.10 4.37 -3.42
CA ASN A 408 -10.11 3.52 -2.80
C ASN A 408 -9.46 2.59 -3.86
N PRO A 409 -8.18 2.78 -4.21
CA PRO A 409 -7.49 1.95 -5.19
C PRO A 409 -7.31 0.49 -4.74
N LYS A 410 -7.57 0.16 -3.48
CA LYS A 410 -7.55 -1.21 -2.96
C LYS A 410 -8.83 -1.99 -3.29
N SER A 411 -9.94 -1.30 -3.57
CA SER A 411 -11.27 -1.92 -3.81
C SER A 411 -11.97 -1.46 -5.09
N ASP A 412 -11.72 -0.21 -5.52
CA ASP A 412 -12.40 0.42 -6.64
C ASP A 412 -11.49 0.44 -7.90
N PHE A 413 -11.50 1.54 -8.66
CA PHE A 413 -10.57 1.78 -9.77
C PHE A 413 -9.12 1.84 -9.28
N LEU A 414 -8.17 1.48 -10.13
CA LEU A 414 -6.74 1.58 -9.83
C LEU A 414 -6.18 2.95 -10.23
N ASN A 415 -6.69 3.53 -11.31
CA ASN A 415 -6.14 4.76 -11.88
C ASN A 415 -6.26 5.95 -10.94
N TRP A 416 -5.15 6.65 -10.72
CA TRP A 416 -5.06 7.84 -9.87
C TRP A 416 -6.10 8.90 -10.17
N SER A 417 -6.26 9.28 -11.44
CA SER A 417 -7.17 10.35 -11.85
C SER A 417 -8.65 9.93 -11.91
N LEU A 418 -8.97 8.69 -11.55
CA LEU A 418 -10.32 8.19 -11.33
C LEU A 418 -10.67 8.11 -9.85
N VAL A 419 -9.75 7.68 -8.97
CA VAL A 419 -10.02 7.55 -7.53
C VAL A 419 -9.94 8.88 -6.79
N ASN A 420 -9.32 9.89 -7.39
CA ASN A 420 -9.30 11.27 -6.92
C ASN A 420 -9.66 12.21 -8.06
N ALA A 421 -10.02 13.48 -7.78
CA ALA A 421 -10.01 14.51 -8.80
C ALA A 421 -8.56 14.69 -9.27
N GLY A 422 -8.26 14.45 -10.55
CA GLY A 422 -6.88 14.43 -11.06
C GLY A 422 -6.09 15.72 -10.79
N THR A 423 -6.78 16.86 -10.63
CA THR A 423 -6.18 18.16 -10.30
C THR A 423 -6.00 18.40 -8.80
N PHE A 424 -6.42 17.47 -7.95
CA PHE A 424 -6.37 17.64 -6.50
C PHE A 424 -4.94 17.37 -5.99
N ASP A 425 -4.14 18.41 -5.99
CA ASP A 425 -2.77 18.45 -5.49
C ASP A 425 -2.78 18.60 -3.96
N TYR A 426 -3.22 17.55 -3.27
CA TYR A 426 -3.33 17.59 -1.82
C TYR A 426 -1.97 17.37 -1.14
N ALA A 427 -1.76 18.08 -0.05
CA ALA A 427 -0.53 18.00 0.73
C ALA A 427 -0.32 16.63 1.35
N ALA A 428 0.83 16.02 1.09
CA ALA A 428 1.20 14.73 1.65
C ALA A 428 2.71 14.48 1.59
N ASP A 429 3.17 13.41 2.23
CA ASP A 429 4.46 12.80 1.93
C ASP A 429 4.35 11.88 0.70
N GLY A 430 5.44 11.25 0.30
CA GLY A 430 5.46 10.32 -0.82
C GLY A 430 4.54 9.10 -0.70
N TRP A 431 3.90 8.89 0.44
CA TRP A 431 2.94 7.79 0.69
C TRP A 431 1.50 8.24 0.78
N GLY A 432 1.21 9.53 0.65
CA GLY A 432 -0.15 10.07 0.71
C GLY A 432 -0.63 10.49 2.10
N TYR A 433 0.24 10.59 3.10
CA TYR A 433 -0.12 10.92 4.48
C TYR A 433 0.57 12.18 4.96
N ASN A 434 -0.08 12.93 5.87
CA ASN A 434 0.40 14.22 6.31
C ASN A 434 0.03 14.53 7.76
N TYR A 435 0.72 15.51 8.34
CA TYR A 435 0.33 16.13 9.61
C TYR A 435 -0.65 17.25 9.34
N GLY A 436 -1.76 17.25 10.08
CA GLY A 436 -2.78 18.28 9.91
C GLY A 436 -3.89 18.22 10.92
N ALA A 437 -4.84 19.12 10.72
CA ALA A 437 -6.08 19.18 11.45
C ALA A 437 -7.23 19.42 10.48
N ALA A 438 -8.36 18.75 10.72
CA ALA A 438 -9.58 18.92 9.95
C ALA A 438 -10.80 19.00 10.88
N ALA A 439 -11.79 19.78 10.45
CA ALA A 439 -13.09 19.89 11.09
C ALA A 439 -14.17 19.59 10.07
N GLU A 440 -15.16 18.76 10.45
CA GLU A 440 -16.31 18.41 9.65
C GLU A 440 -17.58 18.76 10.45
N TRP A 441 -18.43 19.61 9.89
CA TRP A 441 -19.70 19.96 10.49
C TRP A 441 -20.86 19.38 9.66
N TYR A 442 -21.54 18.42 10.23
CA TYR A 442 -22.71 17.77 9.66
C TYR A 442 -23.96 18.46 10.20
N THR A 443 -24.83 18.96 9.33
CA THR A 443 -26.08 19.62 9.69
C THR A 443 -27.15 19.42 8.61
N GLY A 444 -28.23 18.75 8.95
CA GLY A 444 -29.29 18.40 8.00
C GLY A 444 -28.73 17.70 6.76
N GLN A 445 -28.95 18.26 5.57
CA GLN A 445 -28.44 17.71 4.29
C GLN A 445 -27.03 18.19 3.91
N TRP A 446 -26.42 19.03 4.73
CA TRP A 446 -25.12 19.65 4.42
C TRP A 446 -24.00 19.06 5.28
N THR A 447 -22.81 19.04 4.71
CA THR A 447 -21.57 18.90 5.47
C THR A 447 -20.58 19.95 5.00
N LEU A 448 -20.03 20.70 5.94
CA LEU A 448 -18.98 21.67 5.70
C LEU A 448 -17.69 21.13 6.28
N ARG A 449 -16.61 21.15 5.50
CA ARG A 449 -15.30 20.68 5.93
C ARG A 449 -14.26 21.77 5.74
N ALA A 450 -13.33 21.87 6.69
CA ALA A 450 -12.16 22.71 6.59
C ALA A 450 -10.94 21.98 7.13
N GLY A 451 -9.77 22.21 6.55
CA GLY A 451 -8.54 21.58 6.99
C GLY A 451 -7.31 22.43 6.75
N VAL A 452 -6.29 22.22 7.58
CA VAL A 452 -4.95 22.76 7.42
C VAL A 452 -3.95 21.60 7.54
N PHE A 453 -3.03 21.52 6.58
CA PHE A 453 -2.06 20.44 6.49
C PHE A 453 -0.67 21.02 6.24
N ASP A 454 0.34 20.35 6.76
CA ASP A 454 1.72 20.64 6.44
C ASP A 454 1.98 20.36 4.96
N LEU A 455 2.86 21.10 4.32
CA LEU A 455 3.19 20.92 2.91
C LEU A 455 4.68 20.56 2.80
N SER A 456 4.99 19.60 1.96
CA SER A 456 6.38 19.18 1.71
C SER A 456 7.33 20.35 1.51
N VAL A 457 8.53 20.28 2.08
CA VAL A 457 9.53 21.37 2.02
C VAL A 457 9.87 21.77 0.58
N THR A 458 9.85 20.80 -0.34
CA THR A 458 10.00 21.03 -1.77
C THR A 458 8.97 20.22 -2.53
N PRO A 459 8.45 20.71 -3.67
CA PRO A 459 7.73 19.89 -4.62
C PRO A 459 8.57 18.68 -4.99
N THR A 460 7.98 17.50 -4.90
CA THR A 460 8.72 16.25 -5.05
C THR A 460 8.61 15.71 -6.44
N GLY A 461 9.59 16.00 -7.25
CA GLY A 461 9.78 15.38 -8.55
C GLY A 461 10.45 14.02 -8.51
N GLY A 462 10.34 13.25 -7.45
CA GLY A 462 10.98 11.96 -7.40
C GLY A 462 10.53 11.11 -6.23
N VAL A 463 10.17 9.88 -6.52
CA VAL A 463 9.91 8.84 -5.53
C VAL A 463 11.26 8.49 -4.88
N SER A 464 11.59 9.13 -3.80
CA SER A 464 12.58 8.60 -2.88
C SER A 464 11.89 7.62 -1.95
N PRO A 465 12.43 6.42 -1.68
CA PRO A 465 11.91 5.54 -0.64
C PRO A 465 11.92 6.19 0.75
N LEU A 466 12.53 7.37 0.87
CA LEU A 466 12.54 8.18 2.10
C LEU A 466 11.46 9.28 2.09
N GLY A 467 10.71 9.45 0.98
CA GLY A 467 9.65 10.47 0.82
C GLY A 467 10.17 11.90 0.85
N SER A 468 9.29 12.84 0.53
CA SER A 468 9.51 14.24 0.85
C SER A 468 9.49 14.42 2.36
N ALA A 469 10.48 15.10 2.90
CA ALA A 469 10.51 15.44 4.30
C ALA A 469 9.37 16.41 4.60
N LEU A 470 8.40 15.95 5.38
CA LEU A 470 7.43 16.85 6.00
C LEU A 470 8.15 17.63 7.09
N ASP A 471 7.91 18.93 7.14
CA ASP A 471 8.36 19.81 8.20
C ASP A 471 7.15 20.31 8.97
N PRO A 472 6.76 19.67 10.09
CA PRO A 472 5.53 19.99 10.83
C PRO A 472 5.56 21.38 11.50
N THR A 473 6.42 22.29 11.05
CA THR A 473 6.40 23.70 11.44
C THR A 473 5.31 24.50 10.74
N PHE A 474 4.69 23.95 9.69
CA PHE A 474 3.68 24.61 8.87
C PHE A 474 4.16 25.94 8.25
N GLN A 475 5.47 26.10 8.02
CA GLN A 475 6.00 27.21 7.23
C GLN A 475 5.51 27.16 5.78
N GLN A 476 5.29 25.96 5.28
CA GLN A 476 4.57 25.69 4.06
C GLN A 476 3.32 24.89 4.42
N PHE A 477 2.19 25.22 3.84
CA PHE A 477 0.92 24.64 4.25
C PHE A 477 -0.08 24.54 3.11
N SER A 478 -1.03 23.66 3.27
CA SER A 478 -2.23 23.53 2.44
C SER A 478 -3.47 23.89 3.26
N LEU A 479 -4.32 24.75 2.71
CA LEU A 479 -5.64 25.03 3.24
C LEU A 479 -6.68 24.35 2.35
N LEU A 480 -7.64 23.68 2.97
CA LEU A 480 -8.74 23.02 2.28
C LEU A 480 -10.10 23.47 2.82
N GLY A 481 -11.06 23.56 1.91
CA GLY A 481 -12.47 23.76 2.24
C GLY A 481 -13.34 22.90 1.33
N GLU A 482 -14.34 22.24 1.90
CA GLU A 482 -15.29 21.44 1.12
C GLU A 482 -16.72 21.69 1.60
N ILE A 483 -17.62 21.81 0.63
CA ILE A 483 -19.08 21.89 0.85
C ILE A 483 -19.70 20.67 0.19
N GLU A 484 -20.37 19.83 0.98
CA GLU A 484 -21.14 18.68 0.51
C GLU A 484 -22.63 18.89 0.74
N ARG A 485 -23.43 18.58 -0.26
CA ARG A 485 -24.88 18.48 -0.15
C ARG A 485 -25.33 17.04 -0.45
N ARG A 486 -26.02 16.44 0.52
CA ARG A 486 -26.76 15.19 0.34
C ARG A 486 -28.14 15.49 -0.22
N TYR A 487 -28.58 14.66 -1.16
CA TYR A 487 -29.92 14.80 -1.75
C TYR A 487 -30.47 13.41 -2.11
N ASP A 488 -31.74 13.35 -2.32
CA ASP A 488 -32.44 12.16 -2.83
C ASP A 488 -32.97 12.49 -4.22
N LEU A 489 -32.65 11.65 -5.19
CA LEU A 489 -33.15 11.76 -6.55
C LEU A 489 -33.75 10.42 -6.96
N TRP A 490 -35.03 10.43 -7.31
CA TRP A 490 -35.82 9.23 -7.63
C TRP A 490 -35.86 8.19 -6.50
N GLY A 491 -35.85 8.62 -5.24
CA GLY A 491 -35.79 7.71 -4.09
C GLY A 491 -34.44 7.05 -3.88
N GLN A 492 -33.38 7.58 -4.50
CA GLN A 492 -32.01 7.09 -4.37
C GLN A 492 -31.07 8.18 -3.87
N PRO A 493 -30.14 7.85 -2.95
CA PRO A 493 -29.24 8.84 -2.36
C PRO A 493 -28.19 9.31 -3.36
N GLY A 494 -27.86 10.58 -3.28
CA GLY A 494 -26.78 11.22 -4.02
C GLY A 494 -26.09 12.27 -3.19
N LYS A 495 -24.87 12.64 -3.64
CA LYS A 495 -24.11 13.75 -3.06
C LYS A 495 -23.45 14.57 -4.14
N ILE A 496 -23.35 15.86 -3.88
CA ILE A 496 -22.55 16.79 -4.66
C ILE A 496 -21.60 17.52 -3.72
N LYS A 497 -20.35 17.63 -4.12
CA LYS A 497 -19.28 18.27 -3.35
C LYS A 497 -18.53 19.27 -4.21
N ILE A 498 -18.12 20.35 -3.58
CA ILE A 498 -17.17 21.30 -4.15
C ILE A 498 -16.03 21.43 -3.14
N THR A 499 -14.83 21.04 -3.59
CA THR A 499 -13.60 21.08 -2.77
C THR A 499 -12.69 22.15 -3.35
N GLY A 500 -12.24 23.08 -2.52
CA GLY A 500 -11.21 24.07 -2.85
C GLY A 500 -9.96 23.82 -2.04
N PHE A 501 -8.78 24.04 -2.63
CA PHE A 501 -7.50 23.99 -1.94
C PHE A 501 -6.60 25.16 -2.30
N LEU A 502 -5.68 25.48 -1.40
CA LEU A 502 -4.64 26.47 -1.59
C LEU A 502 -3.33 25.93 -0.99
N ASN A 503 -2.42 25.49 -1.86
CA ASN A 503 -1.05 25.13 -1.46
C ASN A 503 -0.20 26.41 -1.44
N ARG A 504 0.53 26.63 -0.34
CA ARG A 504 1.39 27.79 -0.18
C ARG A 504 2.77 27.40 0.34
N GLY A 505 3.77 27.68 -0.49
CA GLY A 505 5.16 27.30 -0.21
C GLY A 505 6.09 27.68 -1.36
N SER A 506 7.28 27.07 -1.39
CA SER A 506 8.30 27.28 -2.41
C SER A 506 8.02 26.44 -3.64
N ALA A 507 7.53 27.08 -4.72
CA ALA A 507 7.26 26.44 -6.01
C ALA A 507 7.67 27.34 -7.18
N GLY A 508 7.95 26.71 -8.33
CA GLY A 508 8.39 27.41 -9.53
C GLY A 508 7.23 27.84 -10.42
N ASN A 509 7.43 28.93 -11.16
CA ASN A 509 6.54 29.33 -12.24
C ASN A 509 7.05 28.81 -13.58
N PHE A 510 6.20 28.10 -14.32
CA PHE A 510 6.59 27.51 -15.61
C PHE A 510 7.02 28.55 -16.65
N ASN A 511 6.40 29.73 -16.69
CA ASN A 511 6.80 30.78 -17.62
C ASN A 511 8.21 31.32 -17.29
N ASP A 512 8.54 31.45 -16.01
CA ASP A 512 9.86 31.92 -15.58
C ASP A 512 10.94 30.87 -15.93
N ALA A 513 10.65 29.58 -15.75
CA ALA A 513 11.55 28.49 -16.15
C ALA A 513 11.79 28.48 -17.66
N VAL A 514 10.74 28.67 -18.47
CA VAL A 514 10.86 28.77 -19.95
C VAL A 514 11.66 30.00 -20.36
N ALA A 515 11.42 31.16 -19.72
CA ALA A 515 12.19 32.38 -20.01
C ALA A 515 13.68 32.22 -19.67
N LEU A 516 13.99 31.55 -18.55
CA LEU A 516 15.37 31.24 -18.16
C LEU A 516 16.01 30.27 -19.16
N ALA A 517 15.31 29.25 -19.60
CA ALA A 517 15.78 28.29 -20.60
C ALA A 517 16.12 28.99 -21.93
N GLN A 518 15.25 29.90 -22.40
CA GLN A 518 15.49 30.70 -23.60
C GLN A 518 16.71 31.63 -23.47
N ALA A 519 16.91 32.22 -22.30
CA ALA A 519 18.05 33.10 -22.03
C ALA A 519 19.39 32.37 -21.93
N THR A 520 19.38 31.13 -21.44
CA THR A 520 20.59 30.32 -21.18
C THR A 520 20.91 29.33 -22.29
N GLY A 521 19.92 28.95 -23.09
CA GLY A 521 20.03 27.86 -24.07
C GLY A 521 20.05 26.47 -23.42
N MET A 522 19.72 26.35 -22.14
CA MET A 522 19.63 25.09 -21.40
C MET A 522 18.17 24.58 -21.35
N PRO A 523 17.91 23.30 -21.11
CA PRO A 523 16.57 22.82 -20.85
C PRO A 523 15.89 23.58 -19.69
N ALA A 524 14.57 23.70 -19.72
CA ALA A 524 13.82 24.38 -18.67
C ALA A 524 13.96 23.62 -17.33
N ASP A 525 14.40 24.37 -16.32
CA ASP A 525 14.56 23.84 -14.94
C ASP A 525 13.67 24.65 -13.99
N ILE A 526 12.64 23.98 -13.47
CA ILE A 526 11.66 24.59 -12.55
C ILE A 526 12.30 24.91 -11.19
N THR A 527 13.31 24.13 -10.78
CA THR A 527 13.96 24.29 -9.47
C THR A 527 14.72 25.61 -9.35
N ALA A 528 15.23 26.12 -10.49
CA ALA A 528 16.00 27.34 -10.56
C ALA A 528 15.14 28.63 -10.34
N VAL A 529 13.82 28.51 -10.43
CA VAL A 529 12.88 29.65 -10.34
C VAL A 529 11.88 29.49 -9.19
N ARG A 530 12.11 28.56 -8.27
CA ARG A 530 11.25 28.38 -7.10
C ARG A 530 11.27 29.60 -6.20
N ALA A 531 10.09 30.05 -5.81
CA ALA A 531 9.86 31.15 -4.88
C ALA A 531 8.61 30.86 -4.04
N TYR A 532 8.51 31.52 -2.88
CA TYR A 532 7.34 31.32 -2.01
C TYR A 532 6.08 31.89 -2.67
N THR A 533 5.20 30.99 -3.10
CA THR A 533 4.02 31.29 -3.92
C THR A 533 2.80 30.48 -3.50
N SER A 534 1.70 30.62 -4.22
CA SER A 534 0.45 29.87 -3.96
C SER A 534 -0.05 29.22 -5.23
N ARG A 535 -0.53 27.97 -5.12
CA ARG A 535 -1.24 27.24 -6.17
C ARG A 535 -2.67 26.92 -5.70
N PRO A 536 -3.68 27.65 -6.17
CA PRO A 536 -5.08 27.34 -5.89
C PRO A 536 -5.63 26.28 -6.84
N GLY A 537 -6.64 25.55 -6.36
CA GLY A 537 -7.42 24.64 -7.20
C GLY A 537 -8.82 24.42 -6.65
N VAL A 538 -9.69 23.89 -7.51
CA VAL A 538 -11.08 23.56 -7.17
C VAL A 538 -11.52 22.32 -7.93
N SER A 539 -12.32 21.47 -7.27
CA SER A 539 -12.94 20.30 -7.88
C SER A 539 -14.43 20.20 -7.53
N LEU A 540 -15.17 19.65 -8.48
CA LEU A 540 -16.54 19.17 -8.33
C LEU A 540 -16.50 17.65 -8.26
N ASN A 541 -17.23 17.05 -7.32
CA ASN A 541 -17.38 15.61 -7.16
C ASN A 541 -18.87 15.28 -6.93
N VAL A 542 -19.41 14.43 -7.77
CA VAL A 542 -20.81 14.01 -7.75
C VAL A 542 -20.87 12.48 -7.67
N GLU A 543 -21.71 11.97 -6.79
CA GLU A 543 -22.08 10.57 -6.72
C GLU A 543 -23.59 10.41 -6.68
N GLN A 544 -24.12 9.44 -7.41
CA GLN A 544 -25.53 9.16 -7.46
C GLN A 544 -25.79 7.66 -7.54
N GLN A 545 -26.55 7.14 -6.61
CA GLN A 545 -27.15 5.82 -6.77
C GLN A 545 -28.33 5.94 -7.74
N VAL A 546 -28.29 5.20 -8.85
CA VAL A 546 -29.35 5.21 -9.87
C VAL A 546 -30.41 4.15 -9.58
N MET A 547 -29.94 2.99 -9.11
CA MET A 547 -30.77 1.88 -8.62
C MET A 547 -29.96 1.08 -7.58
N GLU A 548 -30.58 0.12 -6.93
CA GLU A 548 -29.99 -0.62 -5.81
C GLU A 548 -28.56 -1.12 -6.06
N ASN A 549 -28.30 -1.57 -7.29
CA ASN A 549 -27.00 -2.15 -7.69
C ASN A 549 -26.23 -1.32 -8.73
N LEU A 550 -26.62 -0.10 -8.98
CA LEU A 550 -25.98 0.78 -9.97
C LEU A 550 -25.74 2.15 -9.37
N GLY A 551 -24.46 2.54 -9.30
CA GLY A 551 -24.04 3.87 -8.97
C GLY A 551 -23.28 4.52 -10.11
N VAL A 552 -23.33 5.85 -10.16
CA VAL A 552 -22.59 6.66 -11.11
C VAL A 552 -21.82 7.75 -10.38
N PHE A 553 -20.71 8.16 -10.94
CA PHE A 553 -19.94 9.29 -10.44
C PHE A 553 -19.45 10.21 -11.55
N LEU A 554 -19.19 11.47 -11.19
CA LEU A 554 -18.58 12.46 -12.05
C LEU A 554 -17.63 13.32 -11.20
N ARG A 555 -16.44 13.60 -11.73
CA ARG A 555 -15.53 14.61 -11.20
C ARG A 555 -15.11 15.58 -12.29
N ALA A 556 -14.90 16.82 -11.90
CA ALA A 556 -14.28 17.84 -12.75
C ALA A 556 -13.39 18.71 -11.88
N GLY A 557 -12.21 19.07 -12.37
CA GLY A 557 -11.25 19.82 -11.58
C GLY A 557 -10.45 20.82 -12.40
N TRP A 558 -10.00 21.85 -11.72
CA TRP A 558 -9.08 22.86 -12.21
C TRP A 558 -8.09 23.25 -11.12
N ALA A 559 -6.82 23.45 -11.51
CA ALA A 559 -5.76 24.01 -10.69
C ALA A 559 -4.96 25.04 -11.48
N ASP A 560 -4.24 25.94 -10.79
CA ASP A 560 -3.40 26.94 -11.45
C ASP A 560 -2.20 26.24 -12.13
N GLY A 561 -2.27 26.10 -13.43
CA GLY A 561 -1.26 25.47 -14.25
C GLY A 561 -0.08 26.39 -14.63
N ASN A 562 0.08 27.57 -14.00
CA ASN A 562 1.29 28.38 -14.14
C ASN A 562 2.34 28.01 -13.09
N ILE A 563 1.90 27.44 -11.97
CA ILE A 563 2.75 27.05 -10.83
C ILE A 563 2.91 25.54 -10.81
N GLU A 564 4.13 25.07 -10.54
CA GLU A 564 4.40 23.64 -10.38
C GLU A 564 3.54 23.04 -9.26
N PRO A 565 3.02 21.82 -9.42
CA PRO A 565 2.31 21.11 -8.35
C PRO A 565 3.29 20.60 -7.29
N TRP A 566 2.74 20.19 -6.11
CA TRP A 566 3.56 19.78 -4.97
C TRP A 566 3.79 18.29 -4.88
N ASP A 567 2.76 17.46 -5.06
CA ASP A 567 2.87 16.07 -4.63
C ASP A 567 2.55 15.04 -5.74
N PHE A 568 1.31 14.80 -6.14
CA PHE A 568 0.97 13.62 -6.92
C PHE A 568 0.47 13.88 -8.33
N THR A 569 0.46 15.11 -8.81
CA THR A 569 -0.23 15.41 -10.05
C THR A 569 0.52 16.37 -10.97
N ASP A 570 0.58 16.03 -12.25
CA ASP A 570 0.89 16.94 -13.35
C ASP A 570 -0.38 17.21 -14.18
N ILE A 571 -1.52 17.47 -13.51
CA ILE A 571 -2.81 17.69 -14.15
C ILE A 571 -3.35 19.04 -13.73
N ASP A 572 -3.62 19.93 -14.70
CA ASP A 572 -4.17 21.26 -14.43
C ASP A 572 -5.69 21.31 -14.67
N ARG A 573 -6.22 20.39 -15.46
CA ARG A 573 -7.66 20.25 -15.79
C ARG A 573 -8.01 18.79 -15.95
N THR A 574 -9.13 18.38 -15.35
CA THR A 574 -9.61 17.01 -15.45
C THR A 574 -11.12 16.96 -15.54
N VAL A 575 -11.63 15.98 -16.27
CA VAL A 575 -13.03 15.55 -16.20
C VAL A 575 -13.03 14.02 -16.23
N SER A 576 -13.65 13.41 -15.23
CA SER A 576 -13.77 11.95 -15.12
C SER A 576 -15.20 11.55 -14.77
N GLY A 577 -15.59 10.36 -15.14
CA GLY A 577 -16.87 9.80 -14.76
C GLY A 577 -16.98 8.33 -15.10
N GLY A 578 -17.87 7.65 -14.39
CA GLY A 578 -18.04 6.23 -14.57
C GLY A 578 -19.22 5.65 -13.82
N VAL A 579 -19.30 4.34 -13.91
CA VAL A 579 -20.36 3.52 -13.29
C VAL A 579 -19.76 2.41 -12.45
N SER A 580 -20.45 2.08 -11.37
CA SER A 580 -20.16 0.91 -10.53
C SER A 580 -21.42 0.05 -10.45
N ILE A 581 -21.33 -1.24 -10.79
CA ILE A 581 -22.44 -2.15 -10.92
C ILE A 581 -22.22 -3.33 -9.99
N GLY A 582 -23.08 -3.49 -8.98
CA GLY A 582 -23.09 -4.64 -8.07
C GLY A 582 -23.65 -5.91 -8.72
N GLY A 583 -23.10 -7.06 -8.36
CA GLY A 583 -23.33 -8.35 -8.99
C GLY A 583 -24.66 -9.03 -8.71
N LYS A 584 -25.61 -8.38 -8.06
CA LYS A 584 -26.92 -8.94 -7.74
C LYS A 584 -27.65 -9.47 -8.98
N SER A 585 -27.50 -8.78 -10.12
CA SER A 585 -28.16 -9.15 -11.40
C SER A 585 -27.68 -10.47 -12.00
N TRP A 586 -26.48 -10.94 -11.65
CA TRP A 586 -25.92 -12.22 -12.11
C TRP A 586 -25.68 -13.22 -10.97
N GLY A 587 -26.38 -13.02 -9.84
CA GLY A 587 -26.38 -13.98 -8.72
C GLY A 587 -25.13 -13.96 -7.83
N ARG A 588 -24.30 -12.91 -7.95
CA ARG A 588 -23.08 -12.71 -7.15
C ARG A 588 -23.08 -11.31 -6.51
N PRO A 589 -23.89 -11.09 -5.46
CA PRO A 589 -24.16 -9.75 -4.93
C PRO A 589 -22.93 -8.99 -4.45
N ASP A 590 -21.87 -9.70 -4.05
CA ASP A 590 -20.65 -9.12 -3.51
C ASP A 590 -19.59 -8.80 -4.59
N ASP A 591 -19.85 -9.20 -5.85
CA ASP A 591 -19.00 -8.85 -6.98
C ASP A 591 -19.30 -7.41 -7.46
N THR A 592 -18.32 -6.79 -8.13
CA THR A 592 -18.49 -5.44 -8.68
C THR A 592 -17.86 -5.34 -10.06
N ILE A 593 -18.56 -4.68 -10.98
CA ILE A 593 -18.00 -4.19 -12.25
C ILE A 593 -17.89 -2.68 -12.16
N GLY A 594 -16.72 -2.13 -12.48
CA GLY A 594 -16.52 -0.71 -12.68
C GLY A 594 -16.11 -0.40 -14.12
N VAL A 595 -16.66 0.67 -14.67
CA VAL A 595 -16.27 1.21 -15.99
C VAL A 595 -16.22 2.72 -15.90
N ALA A 596 -15.09 3.32 -16.27
CA ALA A 596 -14.89 4.75 -16.18
C ALA A 596 -13.97 5.30 -17.27
N GLY A 597 -14.01 6.61 -17.45
CA GLY A 597 -13.09 7.33 -18.30
C GLY A 597 -12.69 8.66 -17.69
N VAL A 598 -11.49 9.12 -18.04
CA VAL A 598 -10.99 10.44 -17.64
C VAL A 598 -10.26 11.10 -18.80
N VAL A 599 -10.36 12.42 -18.85
CA VAL A 599 -9.63 13.28 -19.78
C VAL A 599 -8.88 14.32 -18.95
N ASN A 600 -7.55 14.25 -19.04
CA ASN A 600 -6.61 15.13 -18.35
C ASN A 600 -5.98 16.13 -19.34
N GLY A 601 -5.68 17.32 -18.87
CA GLY A 601 -5.01 18.36 -19.64
C GLY A 601 -4.18 19.27 -18.76
N ILE A 602 -3.23 19.94 -19.39
CA ILE A 602 -2.34 20.93 -18.75
C ILE A 602 -2.52 22.32 -19.38
N SER A 603 -2.00 23.33 -18.71
CA SER A 603 -2.02 24.72 -19.19
C SER A 603 -1.04 24.95 -20.34
N SER A 604 -1.19 26.06 -21.04
CA SER A 604 -0.23 26.45 -22.10
C SER A 604 1.17 26.73 -21.55
N ALA A 605 1.27 27.24 -20.33
CA ALA A 605 2.56 27.46 -19.65
C ALA A 605 3.25 26.12 -19.33
N HIS A 606 2.50 25.16 -18.83
CA HIS A 606 2.99 23.81 -18.54
C HIS A 606 3.39 23.06 -19.84
N VAL A 607 2.60 23.17 -20.92
CA VAL A 607 2.97 22.65 -22.26
C VAL A 607 4.29 23.27 -22.73
N ALA A 608 4.44 24.59 -22.63
CA ALA A 608 5.67 25.28 -23.04
C ALA A 608 6.88 24.83 -22.22
N PHE A 609 6.70 24.61 -20.92
CA PHE A 609 7.73 24.08 -20.02
C PHE A 609 8.20 22.69 -20.43
N LEU A 610 7.28 21.73 -20.62
CA LEU A 610 7.62 20.38 -21.05
C LEU A 610 8.25 20.36 -22.46
N ASN A 611 7.77 21.22 -23.36
CA ASN A 611 8.35 21.33 -24.70
C ASN A 611 9.76 21.96 -24.71
N ALA A 612 10.09 22.77 -23.70
CA ALA A 612 11.44 23.31 -23.49
C ALA A 612 12.38 22.30 -22.76
N GLY A 613 12.00 21.02 -22.67
CA GLY A 613 12.78 19.97 -22.02
C GLY A 613 12.62 19.91 -20.50
N GLY A 614 11.62 20.60 -19.95
CA GLY A 614 11.31 20.57 -18.53
C GLY A 614 10.80 19.20 -18.06
N LEU A 615 11.03 18.91 -16.79
CA LEU A 615 10.57 17.70 -16.12
C LEU A 615 9.52 18.08 -15.09
N GLY A 616 8.29 17.54 -15.27
CA GLY A 616 7.25 17.55 -14.25
C GLY A 616 7.52 16.50 -13.16
N ILE A 617 6.62 16.41 -12.21
CA ILE A 617 6.67 15.39 -11.15
C ILE A 617 6.55 13.98 -11.75
N LEU A 618 5.63 13.79 -12.69
CA LEU A 618 5.29 12.48 -13.28
C LEU A 618 5.63 12.38 -14.76
N VAL A 619 5.66 13.51 -15.48
CA VAL A 619 5.79 13.52 -16.94
C VAL A 619 6.95 14.38 -17.41
N GLY A 620 7.48 14.08 -18.60
CA GLY A 620 8.56 14.84 -19.22
C GLY A 620 9.35 14.00 -20.21
N ASP A 621 8.99 14.08 -21.48
CA ASP A 621 9.59 13.32 -22.58
C ASP A 621 10.83 14.02 -23.19
N GLY A 622 11.29 15.13 -22.59
CA GLY A 622 12.37 15.96 -23.12
C GLY A 622 11.91 16.93 -24.20
N GLN A 623 10.73 16.72 -24.78
CA GLN A 623 10.03 17.59 -25.73
C GLN A 623 8.53 17.26 -25.75
N LEU A 624 7.71 18.22 -26.14
CA LEU A 624 6.26 18.04 -26.27
C LEU A 624 5.76 18.82 -27.50
N THR A 625 6.22 18.41 -28.68
CA THR A 625 5.91 19.07 -29.96
C THR A 625 4.44 18.90 -30.33
N ASN A 626 3.89 17.70 -30.08
CA ASN A 626 2.52 17.33 -30.40
C ASN A 626 1.72 17.10 -29.13
N TYR A 627 1.29 18.20 -28.50
CA TYR A 627 0.41 18.13 -27.33
C TYR A 627 -0.94 17.50 -27.65
N GLY A 628 -1.36 16.54 -26.84
CA GLY A 628 -2.69 15.94 -26.87
C GLY A 628 -3.23 15.73 -25.44
N LEU A 629 -4.53 15.87 -25.25
CA LEU A 629 -5.14 15.52 -23.97
C LEU A 629 -4.86 14.04 -23.65
N GLU A 630 -4.41 13.74 -22.43
CA GLU A 630 -4.30 12.37 -21.95
C GLU A 630 -5.70 11.83 -21.69
N LYS A 631 -6.03 10.69 -22.30
CA LYS A 631 -7.36 10.07 -22.22
C LYS A 631 -7.19 8.66 -21.71
N ILE A 632 -7.87 8.35 -20.62
CA ILE A 632 -7.79 7.05 -20.00
C ILE A 632 -9.19 6.45 -19.91
N PHE A 633 -9.30 5.19 -20.27
CA PHE A 633 -10.45 4.34 -20.04
C PHE A 633 -10.02 3.22 -19.10
N GLU A 634 -10.82 2.92 -18.09
CA GLU A 634 -10.59 1.81 -17.18
C GLU A 634 -11.85 0.96 -17.02
N ALA A 635 -11.68 -0.34 -17.00
CA ALA A 635 -12.74 -1.29 -16.70
C ALA A 635 -12.20 -2.43 -15.83
N TYR A 636 -12.91 -2.74 -14.73
CA TYR A 636 -12.52 -3.83 -13.85
C TYR A 636 -13.70 -4.75 -13.50
N TYR A 637 -13.36 -6.00 -13.18
CA TYR A 637 -14.25 -6.96 -12.52
C TYR A 637 -13.63 -7.39 -11.20
N SER A 638 -14.30 -7.12 -10.10
CA SER A 638 -13.90 -7.51 -8.75
C SER A 638 -14.74 -8.72 -8.32
N LEU A 639 -14.10 -9.87 -8.23
CA LEU A 639 -14.64 -11.15 -7.83
C LEU A 639 -14.50 -11.33 -6.33
N ALA A 640 -15.59 -11.36 -5.57
CA ALA A 640 -15.57 -11.72 -4.16
C ALA A 640 -15.43 -13.24 -4.00
N LEU A 641 -14.31 -13.70 -3.46
CA LEU A 641 -14.11 -15.10 -3.10
C LEU A 641 -14.84 -15.44 -1.80
N ASN A 642 -14.82 -14.52 -0.86
CA ASN A 642 -15.55 -14.54 0.41
C ASN A 642 -15.68 -13.10 0.94
N SER A 643 -16.22 -12.92 2.15
CA SER A 643 -16.44 -11.61 2.77
C SER A 643 -15.15 -10.82 3.01
N SER A 644 -14.00 -11.48 3.07
CA SER A 644 -12.70 -10.88 3.37
C SER A 644 -11.75 -10.78 2.18
N THR A 645 -12.00 -11.50 1.08
CA THR A 645 -11.03 -11.64 -0.01
C THR A 645 -11.67 -11.36 -1.35
N LYS A 646 -11.07 -10.46 -2.11
CA LYS A 646 -11.46 -10.12 -3.48
C LYS A 646 -10.29 -10.28 -4.44
N LEU A 647 -10.58 -10.77 -5.64
CA LEU A 647 -9.67 -10.76 -6.79
C LEU A 647 -10.26 -9.83 -7.85
N THR A 648 -9.46 -8.89 -8.34
CA THR A 648 -9.89 -7.93 -9.35
C THR A 648 -9.04 -8.08 -10.59
N PHE A 649 -9.67 -8.15 -11.74
CA PHE A 649 -9.04 -8.05 -13.06
C PHE A 649 -9.35 -6.66 -13.61
N ASP A 650 -8.33 -5.95 -14.07
CA ASP A 650 -8.41 -4.57 -14.49
C ASP A 650 -7.74 -4.38 -15.86
N TYR A 651 -8.34 -3.54 -16.66
CA TYR A 651 -7.81 -3.11 -17.95
C TYR A 651 -7.89 -1.60 -18.09
N GLN A 652 -6.78 -0.99 -18.51
CA GLN A 652 -6.75 0.43 -18.82
C GLN A 652 -6.21 0.66 -20.24
N PHE A 653 -6.83 1.61 -20.94
CA PHE A 653 -6.38 2.13 -22.22
C PHE A 653 -5.94 3.59 -22.03
N VAL A 654 -4.68 3.89 -22.34
CA VAL A 654 -4.08 5.21 -22.16
C VAL A 654 -3.68 5.77 -23.51
N ALA A 655 -4.41 6.77 -23.98
CA ALA A 655 -4.05 7.51 -25.19
C ALA A 655 -3.28 8.79 -24.82
N ASN A 656 -2.24 9.09 -25.57
CA ASN A 656 -1.34 10.22 -25.37
C ASN A 656 -0.72 10.25 -23.98
N PRO A 657 -0.02 9.16 -23.55
CA PRO A 657 0.60 9.11 -22.23
C PRO A 657 1.55 10.31 -22.04
N GLY A 658 1.45 10.98 -20.88
CA GLY A 658 2.22 12.18 -20.60
C GLY A 658 1.89 13.36 -21.52
N TYR A 659 0.64 13.43 -22.02
CA TYR A 659 0.14 14.47 -22.96
C TYR A 659 0.78 14.45 -24.35
N ASN A 660 1.48 13.40 -24.71
CA ASN A 660 2.26 13.34 -25.93
C ASN A 660 1.54 12.51 -27.00
N ALA A 661 1.04 13.20 -28.06
CA ALA A 661 0.31 12.56 -29.15
C ALA A 661 1.22 11.73 -30.09
N ASP A 662 2.54 11.83 -29.97
CA ASP A 662 3.49 10.98 -30.71
C ASP A 662 3.65 9.61 -30.07
N ARG A 663 3.11 9.41 -28.86
CA ARG A 663 3.30 8.22 -28.02
C ARG A 663 1.96 7.51 -27.76
N GLY A 664 2.04 6.19 -27.60
CA GLY A 664 0.86 5.38 -27.28
C GLY A 664 0.04 4.93 -28.50
N PRO A 665 -1.19 4.41 -28.32
CA PRO A 665 -1.76 4.16 -26.98
C PRO A 665 -1.08 3.02 -26.24
N ALA A 666 -1.07 3.07 -24.91
CA ALA A 666 -0.65 1.99 -24.05
C ALA A 666 -1.86 1.23 -23.50
N ASN A 667 -1.76 -0.11 -23.48
CA ASN A 667 -2.79 -1.00 -22.92
C ASN A 667 -2.24 -1.62 -21.63
N VAL A 668 -2.81 -1.29 -20.49
CA VAL A 668 -2.38 -1.80 -19.20
C VAL A 668 -3.35 -2.87 -18.72
N PHE A 669 -2.80 -3.99 -18.28
CA PHE A 669 -3.54 -5.09 -17.67
C PHE A 669 -3.09 -5.22 -16.23
N ALA A 670 -4.03 -5.34 -15.30
CA ALA A 670 -3.70 -5.55 -13.90
C ALA A 670 -4.54 -6.67 -13.28
N ALA A 671 -3.96 -7.28 -12.25
CA ALA A 671 -4.64 -8.17 -11.33
C ALA A 671 -4.36 -7.69 -9.90
N ARG A 672 -5.42 -7.52 -9.11
CA ARG A 672 -5.33 -7.13 -7.71
C ARG A 672 -5.93 -8.22 -6.83
N ALA A 673 -5.18 -8.65 -5.83
CA ALA A 673 -5.69 -9.46 -4.73
C ALA A 673 -5.77 -8.57 -3.49
N HIS A 674 -6.97 -8.44 -2.92
CA HIS A 674 -7.21 -7.65 -1.71
C HIS A 674 -7.85 -8.51 -0.63
N TRP A 675 -7.30 -8.43 0.57
CA TRP A 675 -7.78 -9.11 1.75
C TRP A 675 -7.97 -8.11 2.89
N GLN A 676 -9.10 -8.21 3.61
CA GLN A 676 -9.45 -7.32 4.72
C GLN A 676 -10.27 -8.06 5.77
N PHE A 677 -10.05 -7.75 7.06
CA PHE A 677 -10.84 -8.26 8.19
C PHE A 677 -11.12 -7.17 9.22
#